data_abe858adf7d43a5a66090543abe3534d
#
_entry.id   abe858adf7d43a5a66090543abe3534d
#
_cell.length_a   1.000
_cell.length_b   1.000
_cell.length_c   1.000
_cell.angle_alpha   90.00
_cell.angle_beta   90.00
_cell.angle_gamma   90.00
#
_symmetry.space_group_name_H-M   'P 1'
#
loop_
_entity.id
_entity.type
_entity.pdbx_description
1 polymer ?
#
loop_
_entity_poly.entity_id
_entity_poly.type
_entity_poly.pdbx_seq_one_letter_code
_entity_poly.pdbx_strand_id
1 'polypeptide(L)'
;MQRPCLLMKILIILCVLGLFMGGAAPKSAAAARIPAAGGWRFTKVLDSGIETLDPHMAYDVNSFESIGQVYETLLTYQREDPTELIPLLAESWHISDGGLTYTFTLRRGIIFHAGGLLEAHDAAYSFWRGLLQDYEYGPVTLIIEALFGVNHIDELPGDDLARCQMVKNAVTYDDQNSQITFHLISPYAPFANLLAGPYSSLLDQEWMIAQGDWDASCDTWRNWYNPPVEKSVLYEQMNGTGPFRLVSWDSDMLHLESDPQYWRVEPLWPGASSGAANLQDVYFIIEEDAETRGRMLLDGTVDSVGFSAGFPDQFGPHLWGVFDGYEDQFPDLVDAEHGILKEYANLANMRQFALLFNYQITEADNPFILSGALDGNGIPPDFFSDIHVRKAFSHAVDWQSVVENVYGGQAIQAQGPIPMGEIGFDPDLEPYLFDLALAEAELKLAFGGALWTNGFKMILPVWGNPAFMNLAHQLKTNLEFIAPTKIDIQIAEFTYQEMLDFRNHGFVLLWYAGWMEDYHHPHNWVTPYLSPQGNFNIIQHFPAALAALFYNAVQSCVVESEPGAMLACYQNLQGLSHENAAAMWGIQTVFSDYLRAEVRGYYHNPALIAPPLYELSKGAVPTARAIVPGVPTGLDFDFANGAVLQVSLPAGAFNETGALVFTPDTDVDERAPGGLFRGGIHFDLMFCPGNKCTEPYVLGETADLKLHYTDQDVRGLIEDKLYIFTWNGKTWVDVVEDCGGAPLEYTRDPATNALGFPVCHFSRFVLNGESHTQYLPVLRK
;
A
#
# COMPACT_ATOMS: atom_id res chain seq x y z
N MET A 1 -10.69 -8.63 -72.43
CA MET A 1 -9.82 -7.48 -72.09
C MET A 1 -9.30 -7.71 -70.72
N GLN A 2 -8.10 -8.25 -70.64
CA GLN A 2 -7.43 -8.70 -69.43
C GLN A 2 -6.24 -7.80 -69.12
N ARG A 3 -6.01 -7.62 -67.85
CA ARG A 3 -4.88 -7.06 -67.09
C ARG A 3 -5.13 -5.62 -66.58
N PRO A 4 -5.12 -5.44 -65.23
CA PRO A 4 -3.88 -5.42 -64.45
C PRO A 4 -4.05 -6.10 -63.05
N CYS A 5 -3.45 -7.25 -62.83
CA CYS A 5 -3.44 -7.93 -61.51
C CYS A 5 -2.03 -8.35 -61.04
N LEU A 6 -0.97 -7.85 -61.69
CA LEU A 6 0.41 -8.25 -61.36
C LEU A 6 1.18 -7.16 -60.56
N LEU A 7 0.83 -5.91 -60.69
CA LEU A 7 1.50 -4.82 -59.95
C LEU A 7 1.03 -4.68 -58.48
N MET A 8 -0.18 -5.16 -58.16
CA MET A 8 -0.72 -5.08 -56.78
C MET A 8 -0.18 -6.18 -55.84
N LYS A 9 0.34 -7.29 -56.40
CA LYS A 9 0.96 -8.35 -55.60
C LYS A 9 2.43 -8.10 -55.25
N ILE A 10 3.13 -7.26 -55.99
CA ILE A 10 4.54 -6.89 -55.71
C ILE A 10 4.58 -5.75 -54.67
N LEU A 11 3.56 -4.90 -54.57
CA LEU A 11 3.48 -3.86 -53.57
C LEU A 11 3.13 -4.42 -52.17
N ILE A 12 2.37 -5.54 -52.10
CA ILE A 12 2.00 -6.17 -50.80
C ILE A 12 3.18 -6.98 -50.26
N ILE A 13 4.07 -7.55 -51.10
CA ILE A 13 5.25 -8.28 -50.63
C ILE A 13 6.37 -7.33 -50.16
N LEU A 14 6.44 -6.11 -50.70
CA LEU A 14 7.37 -5.09 -50.21
C LEU A 14 6.92 -4.39 -48.92
N CYS A 15 5.61 -4.36 -48.61
CA CYS A 15 5.09 -3.89 -47.29
C CYS A 15 5.23 -4.95 -46.19
N VAL A 16 5.33 -6.26 -46.49
CA VAL A 16 5.47 -7.30 -45.46
C VAL A 16 6.94 -7.59 -45.13
N LEU A 17 7.89 -7.21 -45.98
CA LEU A 17 9.35 -7.35 -45.73
C LEU A 17 9.98 -6.10 -45.09
N GLY A 18 9.23 -4.99 -44.93
CA GLY A 18 9.65 -3.80 -44.20
C GLY A 18 9.32 -3.79 -42.72
N LEU A 19 8.64 -4.83 -42.18
CA LEU A 19 8.15 -4.89 -40.80
C LEU A 19 9.01 -5.77 -39.86
N PHE A 20 10.20 -6.20 -40.31
CA PHE A 20 11.17 -6.91 -39.44
C PHE A 20 12.52 -6.21 -39.32
N MET A 21 12.54 -4.89 -39.35
CA MET A 21 13.64 -4.14 -38.71
C MET A 21 13.17 -3.79 -37.29
N GLY A 22 13.86 -4.35 -36.31
CA GLY A 22 13.60 -4.09 -34.90
C GLY A 22 13.59 -2.59 -34.57
N GLY A 23 12.43 -1.99 -34.70
CA GLY A 23 12.16 -0.70 -34.15
C GLY A 23 12.06 -0.85 -32.64
N ALA A 24 12.92 -0.17 -31.88
CA ALA A 24 12.66 0.05 -30.47
C ALA A 24 11.21 0.54 -30.35
N ALA A 25 10.42 -0.12 -29.49
CA ALA A 25 9.06 0.34 -29.22
C ALA A 25 9.11 1.84 -28.85
N PRO A 26 8.18 2.66 -29.32
CA PRO A 26 8.17 4.07 -28.95
C PRO A 26 8.10 4.16 -27.42
N LYS A 27 9.05 4.86 -26.79
CA LYS A 27 8.95 5.23 -25.39
C LYS A 27 7.67 6.03 -25.21
N SER A 28 6.98 5.85 -24.06
CA SER A 28 5.86 6.71 -23.68
C SER A 28 6.25 8.18 -23.89
N ALA A 29 5.33 8.97 -24.44
CA ALA A 29 5.58 10.40 -24.67
C ALA A 29 5.90 11.12 -23.35
N ALA A 30 5.30 10.70 -22.24
CA ALA A 30 5.59 11.20 -20.90
C ALA A 30 7.01 10.83 -20.46
N ALA A 31 7.43 9.57 -20.62
CA ALA A 31 8.78 9.12 -20.28
C ALA A 31 9.89 9.86 -21.07
N ALA A 32 9.61 10.26 -22.32
CA ALA A 32 10.55 11.04 -23.12
C ALA A 32 10.74 12.49 -22.62
N ARG A 33 9.83 13.01 -21.78
CA ARG A 33 9.92 14.35 -21.18
C ARG A 33 10.78 14.41 -19.92
N ILE A 34 11.06 13.25 -19.30
CA ILE A 34 11.89 13.19 -18.09
C ILE A 34 13.34 13.48 -18.47
N PRO A 35 14.03 14.39 -17.79
CA PRO A 35 15.46 14.62 -17.98
C PRO A 35 16.24 13.30 -17.83
N ALA A 36 17.31 13.15 -18.63
CA ALA A 36 18.19 11.98 -18.46
C ALA A 36 18.74 11.91 -17.04
N ALA A 37 18.85 10.69 -16.49
CA ALA A 37 19.20 10.45 -15.11
C ALA A 37 20.50 11.19 -14.70
N GLY A 38 20.36 12.08 -13.73
CA GLY A 38 21.42 12.76 -13.03
C GLY A 38 20.89 13.06 -11.65
N GLY A 39 21.42 12.40 -10.62
CA GLY A 39 21.02 12.62 -9.24
C GLY A 39 19.94 11.64 -8.73
N TRP A 40 19.39 11.95 -7.58
CA TRP A 40 18.47 11.15 -6.77
C TRP A 40 17.02 11.30 -7.26
N ARG A 41 16.75 10.77 -8.45
CA ARG A 41 15.42 10.80 -9.06
C ARG A 41 14.70 9.47 -8.86
N PHE A 42 13.41 9.51 -8.55
CA PHE A 42 12.52 8.37 -8.53
C PHE A 42 11.37 8.55 -9.53
N THR A 43 11.08 7.52 -10.30
CA THR A 43 10.02 7.55 -11.29
C THR A 43 9.12 6.33 -11.10
N LYS A 44 7.83 6.57 -10.85
CA LYS A 44 6.80 5.53 -10.78
C LYS A 44 5.85 5.67 -11.95
N VAL A 45 5.46 4.55 -12.55
CA VAL A 45 4.41 4.54 -13.57
C VAL A 45 3.10 4.07 -12.96
N LEU A 46 2.04 4.83 -13.22
CA LEU A 46 0.67 4.56 -12.81
C LEU A 46 -0.11 3.96 -13.97
N ASP A 47 -1.12 3.14 -13.69
CA ASP A 47 -1.97 2.47 -14.68
C ASP A 47 -3.18 3.29 -15.12
N SER A 48 -3.48 4.38 -14.42
CA SER A 48 -4.56 5.30 -14.71
C SER A 48 -4.21 6.73 -14.27
N GLY A 49 -5.00 7.70 -14.70
CA GLY A 49 -4.80 9.11 -14.41
C GLY A 49 -4.98 9.46 -12.94
N ILE A 50 -4.51 10.65 -12.58
CA ILE A 50 -4.78 11.35 -11.32
C ILE A 50 -6.03 12.19 -11.57
N GLU A 51 -7.09 12.02 -10.77
CA GLU A 51 -8.36 12.71 -10.96
C GLU A 51 -8.32 14.13 -10.45
N THR A 52 -7.71 14.36 -9.29
CA THR A 52 -7.61 15.68 -8.66
C THR A 52 -6.48 15.71 -7.63
N LEU A 53 -5.96 16.91 -7.35
CA LEU A 53 -4.99 17.16 -6.29
C LEU A 53 -5.66 17.72 -4.99
N ASP A 54 -6.99 17.86 -4.97
CA ASP A 54 -7.74 18.29 -3.78
C ASP A 54 -7.97 17.10 -2.83
N PRO A 55 -7.38 17.09 -1.62
CA PRO A 55 -7.51 15.98 -0.69
C PRO A 55 -8.94 15.71 -0.22
N HIS A 56 -9.81 16.72 -0.21
CA HIS A 56 -11.19 16.57 0.24
C HIS A 56 -12.14 16.04 -0.86
N MET A 57 -11.68 16.04 -2.12
CA MET A 57 -12.46 15.58 -3.27
C MET A 57 -11.91 14.31 -3.91
N ALA A 58 -10.61 14.05 -3.75
CA ALA A 58 -9.96 12.84 -4.24
C ALA A 58 -10.54 11.59 -3.55
N TYR A 59 -10.86 10.55 -4.35
CA TYR A 59 -11.29 9.26 -3.81
C TYR A 59 -10.80 8.09 -4.68
N ASP A 60 -9.62 8.24 -5.22
CA ASP A 60 -8.91 7.21 -5.97
C ASP A 60 -7.46 7.07 -5.47
N VAL A 61 -6.87 5.90 -5.69
CA VAL A 61 -5.55 5.54 -5.16
C VAL A 61 -4.45 6.46 -5.72
N ASN A 62 -4.47 6.76 -7.02
CA ASN A 62 -3.40 7.53 -7.68
C ASN A 62 -3.39 9.00 -7.23
N SER A 63 -4.58 9.60 -7.06
CA SER A 63 -4.71 10.94 -6.48
C SER A 63 -4.21 10.95 -5.03
N PHE A 64 -4.62 9.99 -4.18
CA PHE A 64 -4.17 9.91 -2.80
C PHE A 64 -2.68 9.64 -2.67
N GLU A 65 -2.10 8.81 -3.54
CA GLU A 65 -0.65 8.59 -3.56
C GLU A 65 0.11 9.89 -3.82
N SER A 66 -0.37 10.69 -4.76
CA SER A 66 0.23 11.98 -5.12
C SER A 66 0.05 13.02 -4.01
N ILE A 67 -1.15 13.11 -3.43
CA ILE A 67 -1.53 14.01 -2.34
C ILE A 67 -0.67 13.75 -1.10
N GLY A 68 -0.50 12.47 -0.71
CA GLY A 68 0.26 12.08 0.48
C GLY A 68 1.76 12.39 0.42
N GLN A 69 2.33 12.77 -0.73
CA GLN A 69 3.71 13.23 -0.81
C GLN A 69 3.85 14.74 -0.52
N VAL A 70 2.77 15.50 -0.67
CA VAL A 70 2.77 16.97 -0.59
C VAL A 70 2.06 17.48 0.65
N TYR A 71 0.98 16.81 1.06
CA TYR A 71 0.22 17.17 2.26
C TYR A 71 0.49 16.19 3.39
N GLU A 72 0.27 16.65 4.61
CA GLU A 72 0.35 15.84 5.82
C GLU A 72 -0.93 15.98 6.66
N THR A 73 -1.11 15.02 7.54
CA THR A 73 -2.27 14.85 8.43
C THR A 73 -1.88 15.01 9.90
N LEU A 74 -2.85 15.00 10.82
CA LEU A 74 -2.57 15.09 12.26
C LEU A 74 -1.79 13.88 12.77
N LEU A 75 -2.12 12.69 12.27
CA LEU A 75 -1.56 11.39 12.67
C LEU A 75 -1.07 10.64 11.44
N THR A 76 -0.21 9.65 11.65
CA THR A 76 0.20 8.66 10.66
C THR A 76 0.41 7.31 11.33
N TYR A 77 0.79 6.28 10.56
CA TYR A 77 1.13 4.96 11.10
C TYR A 77 2.64 4.79 11.24
N GLN A 78 3.04 3.93 12.19
CA GLN A 78 4.45 3.68 12.47
C GLN A 78 5.02 2.66 11.48
N ARG A 79 5.72 3.12 10.45
CA ARG A 79 6.41 2.32 9.45
C ARG A 79 5.51 1.18 8.92
N GLU A 80 5.91 -0.10 9.03
CA GLU A 80 5.13 -1.26 8.59
C GLU A 80 4.02 -1.69 9.55
N ASP A 81 3.91 -1.11 10.76
CA ASP A 81 2.85 -1.47 11.73
C ASP A 81 1.54 -0.73 11.42
N PRO A 82 0.51 -1.41 10.89
CA PRO A 82 -0.77 -0.79 10.58
C PRO A 82 -1.64 -0.52 11.80
N THR A 83 -1.26 -1.02 12.97
CA THR A 83 -2.05 -0.90 14.21
C THR A 83 -1.60 0.25 15.09
N GLU A 84 -0.38 0.78 14.92
CA GLU A 84 0.18 1.83 15.74
C GLU A 84 0.09 3.20 15.06
N LEU A 85 -0.88 4.02 15.52
CA LEU A 85 -0.97 5.44 15.15
C LEU A 85 0.05 6.25 15.94
N ILE A 86 0.79 7.11 15.24
CA ILE A 86 1.76 8.04 15.83
C ILE A 86 1.46 9.49 15.44
N PRO A 87 1.89 10.48 16.26
CA PRO A 87 1.76 11.89 15.94
C PRO A 87 2.58 12.28 14.70
N LEU A 88 1.95 13.01 13.72
CA LEU A 88 2.62 13.62 12.58
C LEU A 88 2.65 15.14 12.71
N LEU A 89 1.67 15.89 12.19
CA LEU A 89 1.56 17.34 12.44
C LEU A 89 1.08 17.66 13.87
N ALA A 90 0.38 16.74 14.52
CA ALA A 90 0.19 16.79 15.96
C ALA A 90 1.50 16.42 16.68
N GLU A 91 1.75 17.04 17.83
CA GLU A 91 2.79 16.63 18.80
C GLU A 91 2.23 15.57 19.77
N SER A 92 0.94 15.68 20.09
CA SER A 92 0.21 14.77 20.98
C SER A 92 -1.29 14.90 20.79
N TRP A 93 -2.04 13.90 21.27
CA TRP A 93 -3.50 14.01 21.37
C TRP A 93 -4.03 13.41 22.66
N HIS A 94 -5.25 13.81 23.02
CA HIS A 94 -5.96 13.34 24.19
C HIS A 94 -7.44 13.10 23.87
N ILE A 95 -7.96 11.98 24.36
CA ILE A 95 -9.38 11.62 24.23
C ILE A 95 -10.04 11.75 25.60
N SER A 96 -11.15 12.48 25.68
CA SER A 96 -11.90 12.72 26.92
C SER A 96 -13.39 12.48 26.72
N ASP A 97 -14.17 12.69 27.79
CA ASP A 97 -15.64 12.57 27.80
C ASP A 97 -16.14 11.21 27.30
N GLY A 98 -15.40 10.14 27.61
CA GLY A 98 -15.77 8.78 27.19
C GLY A 98 -15.72 8.56 25.68
N GLY A 99 -14.78 9.20 24.97
CA GLY A 99 -14.62 9.04 23.53
C GLY A 99 -15.38 10.09 22.69
N LEU A 100 -15.94 11.12 23.31
CA LEU A 100 -16.69 12.18 22.62
C LEU A 100 -15.83 13.37 22.20
N THR A 101 -14.68 13.59 22.85
CA THR A 101 -13.84 14.76 22.58
C THR A 101 -12.41 14.34 22.30
N TYR A 102 -11.90 14.73 21.14
CA TYR A 102 -10.52 14.49 20.69
C TYR A 102 -9.82 15.84 20.59
N THR A 103 -8.76 16.05 21.38
CA THR A 103 -7.96 17.28 21.35
C THR A 103 -6.54 16.96 20.91
N PHE A 104 -6.08 17.59 19.84
CA PHE A 104 -4.72 17.47 19.30
C PHE A 104 -3.95 18.76 19.57
N THR A 105 -2.71 18.62 20.05
CA THR A 105 -1.77 19.75 20.15
C THR A 105 -0.86 19.72 18.95
N LEU A 106 -0.84 20.77 18.14
CA LEU A 106 -0.05 20.86 16.92
C LEU A 106 1.42 21.18 17.24
N ARG A 107 2.33 20.64 16.41
CA ARG A 107 3.74 21.06 16.40
C ARG A 107 3.84 22.53 15.99
N ARG A 108 4.81 23.24 16.53
CA ARG A 108 5.02 24.67 16.25
C ARG A 108 6.15 24.86 15.25
N GLY A 109 6.04 25.90 14.40
CA GLY A 109 7.08 26.30 13.47
C GLY A 109 7.11 25.52 12.16
N ILE A 110 6.07 24.75 11.88
CA ILE A 110 5.88 24.11 10.59
C ILE A 110 5.46 25.17 9.57
N ILE A 111 6.03 25.12 8.37
CA ILE A 111 5.80 26.10 7.31
C ILE A 111 5.23 25.38 6.09
N PHE A 112 4.14 25.91 5.53
CA PHE A 112 3.61 25.47 4.24
C PHE A 112 4.56 25.83 3.09
N HIS A 113 4.51 25.13 1.99
CA HIS A 113 5.39 25.36 0.83
C HIS A 113 5.35 26.79 0.29
N ALA A 114 4.21 27.47 0.37
CA ALA A 114 4.07 28.88 -0.01
C ALA A 114 4.53 29.87 1.06
N GLY A 115 4.96 29.41 2.26
CA GLY A 115 5.57 30.22 3.31
C GLY A 115 4.67 30.58 4.48
N GLY A 116 3.38 30.16 4.53
CA GLY A 116 2.49 30.30 5.69
C GLY A 116 2.92 29.42 6.85
N LEU A 117 2.71 29.86 8.10
CA LEU A 117 2.91 29.03 9.29
C LEU A 117 1.65 28.20 9.53
N LEU A 118 1.83 26.92 9.85
CA LEU A 118 0.71 26.08 10.31
C LEU A 118 0.30 26.50 11.72
N GLU A 119 -0.94 26.95 11.86
CA GLU A 119 -1.59 27.31 13.11
C GLU A 119 -2.87 26.47 13.33
N ALA A 120 -3.48 26.55 14.53
CA ALA A 120 -4.63 25.69 14.83
C ALA A 120 -5.89 26.08 14.03
N HIS A 121 -6.01 27.34 13.60
CA HIS A 121 -7.10 27.77 12.73
C HIS A 121 -6.99 27.18 11.30
N ASP A 122 -5.79 26.90 10.77
CA ASP A 122 -5.59 26.21 9.50
C ASP A 122 -6.15 24.79 9.55
N ALA A 123 -5.82 24.09 10.64
CA ALA A 123 -6.34 22.75 10.87
C ALA A 123 -7.88 22.75 10.95
N ALA A 124 -8.47 23.71 11.69
CA ALA A 124 -9.92 23.83 11.77
C ALA A 124 -10.55 24.21 10.42
N TYR A 125 -9.93 25.13 9.68
CA TYR A 125 -10.36 25.49 8.32
C TYR A 125 -10.38 24.29 7.38
N SER A 126 -9.35 23.46 7.40
CA SER A 126 -9.25 22.27 6.58
C SER A 126 -10.47 21.36 6.76
N PHE A 127 -10.81 21.03 8.02
CA PHE A 127 -11.98 20.21 8.29
C PHE A 127 -13.29 20.93 8.00
N TRP A 128 -13.44 22.21 8.32
CA TRP A 128 -14.66 22.96 8.00
C TRP A 128 -14.90 23.01 6.49
N ARG A 129 -13.82 23.26 5.69
CA ARG A 129 -13.90 23.31 4.25
C ARG A 129 -14.37 21.96 3.68
N GLY A 130 -13.70 20.86 4.04
CA GLY A 130 -14.07 19.55 3.55
C GLY A 130 -15.49 19.16 3.93
N LEU A 131 -15.88 19.34 5.21
CA LEU A 131 -17.21 19.00 5.72
C LEU A 131 -18.32 19.84 5.05
N LEU A 132 -18.11 21.15 4.89
CA LEU A 132 -19.11 22.03 4.27
C LEU A 132 -19.13 21.93 2.74
N GLN A 133 -18.02 21.56 2.12
CA GLN A 133 -17.95 21.25 0.70
C GLN A 133 -18.77 20.00 0.39
N ASP A 134 -18.76 19.00 1.26
CA ASP A 134 -19.59 17.79 1.19
C ASP A 134 -19.70 17.27 -0.26
N TYR A 135 -18.53 16.99 -0.87
CA TYR A 135 -18.49 16.53 -2.26
C TYR A 135 -19.08 15.13 -2.36
N GLU A 136 -20.13 14.97 -3.17
CA GLU A 136 -20.95 13.76 -3.26
C GLU A 136 -20.15 12.46 -3.53
N TYR A 137 -19.04 12.58 -4.27
CA TYR A 137 -18.18 11.43 -4.64
C TYR A 137 -16.88 11.41 -3.85
N GLY A 138 -16.75 12.23 -2.80
CA GLY A 138 -15.56 12.37 -2.00
C GLY A 138 -15.59 11.59 -0.69
N PRO A 139 -14.43 11.44 -0.03
CA PRO A 139 -14.28 10.63 1.20
C PRO A 139 -14.74 11.34 2.47
N VAL A 140 -15.03 12.64 2.43
CA VAL A 140 -15.31 13.45 3.63
C VAL A 140 -16.60 13.01 4.34
N THR A 141 -17.50 12.31 3.66
CA THR A 141 -18.67 11.67 4.25
C THR A 141 -18.32 10.75 5.44
N LEU A 142 -17.13 10.13 5.43
CA LEU A 142 -16.64 9.30 6.54
C LEU A 142 -16.45 10.12 7.84
N ILE A 143 -15.98 11.37 7.70
CA ILE A 143 -15.81 12.28 8.84
C ILE A 143 -17.16 12.88 9.24
N ILE A 144 -18.05 13.19 8.29
CA ILE A 144 -19.42 13.66 8.54
C ILE A 144 -20.17 12.61 9.38
N GLU A 145 -20.09 11.34 8.99
CA GLU A 145 -20.72 10.24 9.73
C GLU A 145 -20.18 10.13 11.16
N ALA A 146 -18.86 10.18 11.33
CA ALA A 146 -18.23 10.09 12.64
C ALA A 146 -18.61 11.26 13.57
N LEU A 147 -18.71 12.48 13.04
CA LEU A 147 -19.03 13.69 13.84
C LEU A 147 -20.53 13.83 14.10
N PHE A 148 -21.38 13.48 13.15
CA PHE A 148 -22.79 13.86 13.17
C PHE A 148 -23.76 12.68 13.04
N GLY A 149 -23.30 11.48 12.69
CA GLY A 149 -24.15 10.30 12.47
C GLY A 149 -25.07 10.42 11.27
N VAL A 150 -24.72 11.25 10.28
CA VAL A 150 -25.39 11.44 9.00
C VAL A 150 -24.39 11.33 7.86
N ASN A 151 -24.85 11.10 6.64
CA ASN A 151 -23.94 10.95 5.49
C ASN A 151 -23.61 12.30 4.83
N HIS A 152 -24.54 13.24 4.86
CA HIS A 152 -24.40 14.55 4.21
C HIS A 152 -24.79 15.69 5.14
N ILE A 153 -24.16 16.86 4.97
CA ILE A 153 -24.44 18.05 5.77
C ILE A 153 -25.89 18.54 5.59
N ASP A 154 -26.51 18.28 4.43
CA ASP A 154 -27.91 18.61 4.18
C ASP A 154 -28.90 17.81 5.04
N GLU A 155 -28.51 16.70 5.61
CA GLU A 155 -29.32 15.91 6.54
C GLU A 155 -29.35 16.52 7.95
N LEU A 156 -28.42 17.43 8.28
CA LEU A 156 -28.42 18.12 9.55
C LEU A 156 -29.64 19.05 9.68
N PRO A 157 -30.22 19.19 10.89
CA PRO A 157 -31.38 20.04 11.11
C PRO A 157 -31.05 21.54 10.98
N GLY A 158 -32.05 22.33 10.61
CA GLY A 158 -31.94 23.78 10.52
C GLY A 158 -31.71 24.33 9.12
N ASP A 159 -31.42 25.62 9.04
CA ASP A 159 -31.07 26.32 7.82
C ASP A 159 -29.55 26.25 7.56
N ASP A 160 -29.10 26.80 6.46
CA ASP A 160 -27.70 26.78 6.03
C ASP A 160 -26.77 27.43 7.06
N LEU A 161 -27.21 28.51 7.73
CA LEU A 161 -26.44 29.15 8.80
C LEU A 161 -26.30 28.22 9.98
N ALA A 162 -27.39 27.56 10.41
CA ALA A 162 -27.37 26.63 11.53
C ALA A 162 -26.46 25.41 11.26
N ARG A 163 -26.51 24.84 10.05
CA ARG A 163 -25.65 23.73 9.63
C ARG A 163 -24.18 24.09 9.67
N CYS A 164 -23.81 25.24 9.09
CA CYS A 164 -22.44 25.74 9.16
C CYS A 164 -21.97 25.95 10.61
N GLN A 165 -22.82 26.51 11.47
CA GLN A 165 -22.49 26.69 12.90
C GLN A 165 -22.32 25.34 13.61
N MET A 166 -23.11 24.31 13.28
CA MET A 166 -22.93 22.96 13.83
C MET A 166 -21.56 22.40 13.46
N VAL A 167 -21.14 22.52 12.18
CA VAL A 167 -19.82 22.09 11.73
C VAL A 167 -18.72 22.83 12.48
N LYS A 168 -18.80 24.16 12.61
CA LYS A 168 -17.80 24.94 13.33
C LYS A 168 -17.76 24.67 14.84
N ASN A 169 -18.88 24.27 15.42
CA ASN A 169 -18.92 23.86 16.83
C ASN A 169 -18.41 22.44 17.05
N ALA A 170 -18.52 21.56 16.04
CA ALA A 170 -17.98 20.20 16.12
C ALA A 170 -16.45 20.19 15.97
N VAL A 171 -15.86 21.16 15.28
CA VAL A 171 -14.42 21.32 15.14
C VAL A 171 -14.03 22.73 15.60
N THR A 172 -13.31 22.82 16.70
CA THR A 172 -12.90 24.08 17.32
C THR A 172 -11.39 24.17 17.45
N TYR A 173 -10.84 25.38 17.58
CA TYR A 173 -9.40 25.60 17.67
C TYR A 173 -9.01 26.63 18.74
N ASP A 174 -7.75 26.58 19.15
CA ASP A 174 -7.10 27.53 20.04
C ASP A 174 -5.65 27.78 19.58
N ASP A 175 -5.41 28.88 18.86
CA ASP A 175 -4.09 29.26 18.35
C ASP A 175 -3.07 29.55 19.49
N GLN A 176 -3.52 30.02 20.63
CA GLN A 176 -2.61 30.31 21.75
C GLN A 176 -1.97 29.03 22.28
N ASN A 177 -2.77 27.96 22.38
CA ASN A 177 -2.33 26.65 22.83
C ASN A 177 -1.94 25.71 21.67
N SER A 178 -2.07 26.14 20.41
CA SER A 178 -1.88 25.34 19.20
C SER A 178 -2.72 24.06 19.21
N GLN A 179 -4.02 24.17 19.51
CA GLN A 179 -4.91 23.03 19.68
C GLN A 179 -6.08 23.07 18.71
N ILE A 180 -6.39 21.89 18.16
CA ILE A 180 -7.64 21.59 17.46
C ILE A 180 -8.41 20.56 18.26
N THR A 181 -9.74 20.75 18.39
CA THR A 181 -10.62 19.86 19.17
C THR A 181 -11.82 19.45 18.34
N PHE A 182 -12.10 18.15 18.30
CA PHE A 182 -13.27 17.54 17.66
C PHE A 182 -14.28 17.10 18.73
N HIS A 183 -15.54 17.38 18.50
CA HIS A 183 -16.66 17.01 19.38
C HIS A 183 -17.61 16.08 18.62
N LEU A 184 -17.65 14.81 18.99
CA LEU A 184 -18.46 13.78 18.40
C LEU A 184 -19.82 13.70 19.10
N ILE A 185 -20.88 13.34 18.39
CA ILE A 185 -22.21 13.13 19.01
C ILE A 185 -22.33 11.79 19.72
N SER A 186 -21.50 10.81 19.37
CA SER A 186 -21.40 9.49 19.98
C SER A 186 -19.95 9.00 19.96
N PRO A 187 -19.53 8.13 20.90
CA PRO A 187 -18.20 7.53 20.83
C PRO A 187 -18.02 6.75 19.52
N TYR A 188 -16.90 6.99 18.85
CA TYR A 188 -16.56 6.36 17.58
C TYR A 188 -15.05 6.05 17.57
N ALA A 189 -14.69 4.82 17.94
CA ALA A 189 -13.28 4.43 18.11
C ALA A 189 -12.43 4.61 16.83
N PRO A 190 -12.96 4.39 15.58
CA PRO A 190 -12.20 4.60 14.36
C PRO A 190 -11.81 6.06 14.06
N PHE A 191 -12.29 7.03 14.84
CA PHE A 191 -12.12 8.45 14.52
C PHE A 191 -10.65 8.88 14.34
N ALA A 192 -9.74 8.36 15.18
CA ALA A 192 -8.31 8.65 15.03
C ALA A 192 -7.72 8.10 13.73
N ASN A 193 -8.20 6.93 13.26
CA ASN A 193 -7.77 6.34 12.00
C ASN A 193 -8.24 7.17 10.78
N LEU A 194 -9.43 7.76 10.84
CA LEU A 194 -9.89 8.71 9.83
C LEU A 194 -8.96 9.91 9.69
N LEU A 195 -8.40 10.40 10.82
CA LEU A 195 -7.50 11.54 10.84
C LEU A 195 -6.07 11.25 10.35
N ALA A 196 -5.76 10.00 10.03
CA ALA A 196 -4.53 9.59 9.36
C ALA A 196 -4.68 9.43 7.84
N GLY A 197 -5.91 9.41 7.32
CA GLY A 197 -6.19 9.30 5.89
C GLY A 197 -5.88 10.58 5.11
N PRO A 198 -5.47 10.50 3.83
CA PRO A 198 -5.09 11.67 3.02
C PRO A 198 -6.20 12.73 2.90
N TYR A 199 -7.46 12.33 3.00
CA TYR A 199 -8.61 13.24 3.02
C TYR A 199 -8.73 14.09 4.30
N SER A 200 -7.87 13.85 5.30
CA SER A 200 -7.71 14.66 6.51
C SER A 200 -6.48 15.59 6.45
N SER A 201 -5.93 15.83 5.27
CA SER A 201 -4.79 16.72 5.03
C SER A 201 -5.07 18.15 5.50
N LEU A 202 -4.05 18.80 6.08
CA LEU A 202 -4.16 20.17 6.54
C LEU A 202 -3.80 21.15 5.42
N LEU A 203 -4.58 22.24 5.32
CA LEU A 203 -4.51 23.29 4.31
C LEU A 203 -4.21 24.65 4.96
N ASP A 204 -3.47 25.50 4.27
CA ASP A 204 -3.16 26.88 4.64
C ASP A 204 -4.39 27.77 4.34
N GLN A 205 -5.08 28.22 5.37
CA GLN A 205 -6.30 29.02 5.26
C GLN A 205 -6.07 30.32 4.48
N GLU A 206 -5.02 31.07 4.82
CA GLU A 206 -4.73 32.36 4.20
C GLU A 206 -4.41 32.22 2.72
N TRP A 207 -3.62 31.19 2.37
CA TRP A 207 -3.30 30.90 0.97
C TRP A 207 -4.54 30.47 0.21
N MET A 208 -5.36 29.55 0.75
CA MET A 208 -6.59 29.07 0.12
C MET A 208 -7.53 30.25 -0.18
N ILE A 209 -7.77 31.14 0.78
CA ILE A 209 -8.60 32.34 0.62
C ILE A 209 -7.99 33.29 -0.43
N ALA A 210 -6.67 33.46 -0.43
CA ALA A 210 -5.96 34.30 -1.41
C ALA A 210 -6.05 33.75 -2.83
N GLN A 211 -6.10 32.41 -3.01
CA GLN A 211 -6.35 31.77 -4.31
C GLN A 211 -7.83 31.83 -4.74
N GLY A 212 -8.72 32.29 -3.87
CA GLY A 212 -10.13 32.46 -4.19
C GLY A 212 -11.02 31.31 -3.73
N ASP A 213 -10.58 30.47 -2.81
CA ASP A 213 -11.39 29.44 -2.14
C ASP A 213 -12.31 30.08 -1.06
N TRP A 214 -13.05 29.24 -0.34
CA TRP A 214 -13.99 29.66 0.70
C TRP A 214 -13.34 30.55 1.79
N ASP A 215 -14.00 31.67 2.10
CA ASP A 215 -13.55 32.68 3.04
C ASP A 215 -13.82 32.36 4.53
N ALA A 216 -14.08 31.11 4.84
CA ALA A 216 -14.45 30.62 6.17
C ALA A 216 -15.74 31.24 6.74
N SER A 217 -16.57 31.92 5.94
CA SER A 217 -17.82 32.54 6.39
C SER A 217 -19.02 31.60 6.24
N CYS A 218 -19.86 31.52 7.27
CA CYS A 218 -21.13 30.81 7.19
C CYS A 218 -22.15 31.47 6.25
N ASP A 219 -21.90 32.72 5.83
CA ASP A 219 -22.79 33.40 4.85
C ASP A 219 -22.51 32.98 3.40
N THR A 220 -21.34 32.40 3.13
CA THR A 220 -20.86 32.12 1.76
C THR A 220 -20.69 30.64 1.47
N TRP A 221 -20.64 29.73 2.46
CA TRP A 221 -20.26 28.34 2.31
C TRP A 221 -21.07 27.58 1.26
N ARG A 222 -22.36 27.90 1.11
CA ARG A 222 -23.23 27.22 0.15
C ARG A 222 -22.80 27.43 -1.32
N ASN A 223 -21.98 28.43 -1.61
CA ASN A 223 -21.39 28.63 -2.94
C ASN A 223 -20.31 27.57 -3.27
N TRP A 224 -19.84 26.87 -2.23
CA TRP A 224 -18.78 25.86 -2.29
C TRP A 224 -19.30 24.45 -2.03
N TYR A 225 -20.61 24.28 -1.84
CA TYR A 225 -21.24 23.00 -1.59
C TYR A 225 -21.29 22.16 -2.86
N ASN A 226 -20.79 20.92 -2.80
CA ASN A 226 -20.78 19.93 -3.88
C ASN A 226 -20.43 20.52 -5.27
N PRO A 227 -19.28 21.20 -5.42
CA PRO A 227 -18.89 21.81 -6.68
C PRO A 227 -18.32 20.75 -7.64
N PRO A 228 -18.32 21.00 -8.97
CA PRO A 228 -17.50 20.20 -9.88
C PRO A 228 -16.02 20.25 -9.48
N VAL A 229 -15.32 19.13 -9.60
CA VAL A 229 -13.94 18.97 -9.14
C VAL A 229 -12.97 20.00 -9.73
N GLU A 230 -13.17 20.39 -10.99
CA GLU A 230 -12.34 21.37 -11.70
C GLU A 230 -12.51 22.81 -11.18
N LYS A 231 -13.47 23.04 -10.28
CA LYS A 231 -13.65 24.37 -9.64
C LYS A 231 -12.83 24.51 -8.36
N SER A 232 -12.29 23.43 -7.81
CA SER A 232 -11.39 23.54 -6.70
C SER A 232 -10.12 24.29 -7.07
N VAL A 233 -9.65 25.18 -6.20
CA VAL A 233 -8.35 25.84 -6.37
C VAL A 233 -7.19 24.83 -6.26
N LEU A 234 -7.43 23.69 -5.63
CA LEU A 234 -6.48 22.58 -5.51
C LEU A 234 -6.55 21.59 -6.68
N TYR A 235 -7.38 21.83 -7.68
CA TYR A 235 -7.46 20.93 -8.84
C TYR A 235 -6.11 20.82 -9.56
N GLU A 236 -5.38 21.94 -9.72
CA GLU A 236 -4.10 22.00 -10.41
C GLU A 236 -2.96 22.58 -9.53
N GLN A 237 -3.21 22.86 -8.26
CA GLN A 237 -2.24 23.48 -7.36
C GLN A 237 -2.17 22.73 -6.03
N MET A 238 -1.03 22.80 -5.39
CA MET A 238 -0.83 22.22 -4.06
C MET A 238 -0.02 23.19 -3.17
N ASN A 239 -0.40 23.27 -1.90
CA ASN A 239 0.34 24.00 -0.88
C ASN A 239 0.25 23.23 0.44
N GLY A 240 1.10 22.23 0.61
CA GLY A 240 1.16 21.38 1.79
C GLY A 240 2.36 21.68 2.69
N THR A 241 2.56 20.80 3.66
CA THR A 241 3.69 20.81 4.61
C THR A 241 4.64 19.64 4.40
N GLY A 242 4.34 18.76 3.44
CA GLY A 242 5.02 17.50 3.20
C GLY A 242 6.42 17.63 2.62
N PRO A 243 7.14 16.50 2.47
CA PRO A 243 8.54 16.48 2.06
C PRO A 243 8.77 16.85 0.58
N PHE A 244 7.70 16.89 -0.22
CA PHE A 244 7.80 17.24 -1.65
C PHE A 244 6.84 18.36 -2.02
N ARG A 245 7.23 19.16 -3.01
CA ARG A 245 6.45 20.28 -3.58
C ARG A 245 6.07 19.99 -5.03
N LEU A 246 4.87 20.42 -5.44
CA LEU A 246 4.43 20.33 -6.83
C LEU A 246 5.25 21.27 -7.72
N VAL A 247 5.85 20.71 -8.78
CA VAL A 247 6.50 21.47 -9.86
C VAL A 247 5.58 21.64 -11.05
N SER A 248 4.96 20.53 -11.49
CA SER A 248 4.03 20.54 -12.63
C SER A 248 3.15 19.30 -12.63
N TRP A 249 1.96 19.44 -13.19
CA TRP A 249 1.05 18.34 -13.44
C TRP A 249 0.29 18.55 -14.75
N ASP A 250 0.12 17.48 -15.52
CA ASP A 250 -0.75 17.39 -16.68
C ASP A 250 -1.32 15.96 -16.82
N SER A 251 -2.08 15.67 -17.87
CA SER A 251 -2.72 14.36 -18.09
C SER A 251 -1.76 13.17 -18.16
N ASP A 252 -0.49 13.40 -18.43
CA ASP A 252 0.49 12.34 -18.69
C ASP A 252 1.49 12.17 -17.56
N MET A 253 1.71 13.22 -16.74
CA MET A 253 2.78 13.23 -15.77
C MET A 253 2.56 14.24 -14.64
N LEU A 254 2.88 13.83 -13.41
CA LEU A 254 3.04 14.72 -12.26
C LEU A 254 4.53 14.74 -11.87
N HIS A 255 5.08 15.92 -11.62
CA HIS A 255 6.46 16.14 -11.16
C HIS A 255 6.46 16.85 -9.81
N LEU A 256 7.13 16.24 -8.85
CA LEU A 256 7.39 16.78 -7.53
C LEU A 256 8.89 16.99 -7.32
N GLU A 257 9.28 18.00 -6.54
CA GLU A 257 10.66 18.22 -6.06
C GLU A 257 10.73 18.18 -4.54
N SER A 258 11.86 17.73 -3.99
CA SER A 258 12.11 17.73 -2.54
C SER A 258 12.03 19.14 -1.98
N ASP A 259 11.37 19.30 -0.83
CA ASP A 259 11.43 20.54 -0.07
C ASP A 259 12.71 20.60 0.79
N PRO A 260 13.67 21.49 0.49
CA PRO A 260 14.89 21.62 1.28
C PRO A 260 14.68 22.22 2.67
N GLN A 261 13.47 22.73 2.94
CA GLN A 261 13.08 23.32 4.23
C GLN A 261 12.08 22.44 5.00
N TYR A 262 11.95 21.18 4.60
CA TYR A 262 11.03 20.26 5.27
C TYR A 262 11.25 20.21 6.78
N TRP A 263 10.17 20.30 7.52
CA TRP A 263 10.17 20.58 8.97
C TRP A 263 10.70 19.44 9.84
N ARG A 264 10.64 18.19 9.38
CA ARG A 264 11.00 16.99 10.15
C ARG A 264 12.51 16.87 10.31
N VAL A 265 13.06 17.56 11.32
CA VAL A 265 14.52 17.57 11.62
C VAL A 265 14.95 16.37 12.47
N GLU A 266 14.00 15.64 13.07
CA GLU A 266 14.25 14.41 13.83
C GLU A 266 13.39 13.28 13.27
N PRO A 267 13.88 12.02 13.27
CA PRO A 267 13.13 10.88 12.78
C PRO A 267 11.91 10.58 13.68
N LEU A 268 10.79 10.15 13.08
CA LEU A 268 9.58 9.77 13.83
C LEU A 268 9.75 8.45 14.58
N TRP A 269 10.59 7.55 14.08
CA TRP A 269 11.00 6.28 14.71
C TRP A 269 12.49 6.03 14.46
N PRO A 270 13.15 5.14 15.21
CA PRO A 270 14.55 4.82 14.99
C PRO A 270 14.80 4.32 13.55
N GLY A 271 15.65 5.00 12.81
CA GLY A 271 15.98 4.69 11.41
C GLY A 271 15.08 5.32 10.36
N ALA A 272 14.07 6.12 10.74
CA ALA A 272 13.30 6.92 9.79
C ALA A 272 14.14 8.07 9.21
N SER A 273 13.74 8.56 8.03
CA SER A 273 14.34 9.75 7.41
C SER A 273 14.10 11.02 8.23
N SER A 274 15.01 11.99 8.10
CA SER A 274 14.90 13.32 8.71
C SER A 274 15.54 14.38 7.80
N GLY A 275 15.07 15.62 7.87
CA GLY A 275 15.51 16.71 6.99
C GLY A 275 14.84 16.64 5.61
N ALA A 276 15.49 17.18 4.58
CA ALA A 276 15.02 17.10 3.20
C ALA A 276 14.98 15.64 2.72
N ALA A 277 14.04 15.33 1.82
CA ALA A 277 13.96 13.99 1.23
C ALA A 277 15.27 13.62 0.49
N ASN A 278 15.65 12.33 0.55
CA ASN A 278 16.81 11.83 -0.18
C ASN A 278 16.60 11.88 -1.71
N LEU A 279 15.37 11.71 -2.16
CA LEU A 279 15.00 11.87 -3.56
C LEU A 279 14.82 13.36 -3.88
N GLN A 280 15.52 13.86 -4.91
CA GLN A 280 15.42 15.26 -5.32
C GLN A 280 14.19 15.52 -6.19
N ASP A 281 13.93 14.60 -7.12
CA ASP A 281 12.81 14.65 -8.06
C ASP A 281 12.00 13.36 -8.02
N VAL A 282 10.67 13.49 -8.01
CA VAL A 282 9.73 12.38 -8.13
C VAL A 282 8.82 12.62 -9.34
N TYR A 283 8.69 11.60 -10.17
CA TYR A 283 7.82 11.61 -11.33
C TYR A 283 6.79 10.49 -11.23
N PHE A 284 5.52 10.81 -11.35
CA PHE A 284 4.45 9.87 -11.63
C PHE A 284 4.10 9.98 -13.11
N ILE A 285 4.23 8.89 -13.86
CA ILE A 285 3.93 8.82 -15.29
C ILE A 285 2.67 8.00 -15.46
N ILE A 286 1.78 8.39 -16.34
CA ILE A 286 0.56 7.64 -16.66
C ILE A 286 0.82 6.81 -17.93
N GLU A 287 0.63 5.48 -17.83
CA GLU A 287 0.73 4.54 -18.94
C GLU A 287 -0.26 3.39 -18.71
N GLU A 288 -1.31 3.33 -19.51
CA GLU A 288 -2.38 2.34 -19.34
C GLU A 288 -1.98 0.93 -19.79
N ASP A 289 -1.06 0.82 -20.78
CA ASP A 289 -0.64 -0.46 -21.34
C ASP A 289 0.33 -1.21 -20.39
N ALA A 290 -0.16 -2.30 -19.81
CA ALA A 290 0.59 -3.09 -18.84
C ALA A 290 1.93 -3.62 -19.37
N GLU A 291 2.00 -4.09 -20.63
CA GLU A 291 3.23 -4.59 -21.22
C GLU A 291 4.27 -3.47 -21.38
N THR A 292 3.81 -2.27 -21.72
CA THR A 292 4.66 -1.08 -21.79
C THR A 292 5.21 -0.70 -20.42
N ARG A 293 4.38 -0.69 -19.37
CA ARG A 293 4.84 -0.45 -17.98
C ARG A 293 5.93 -1.44 -17.57
N GLY A 294 5.71 -2.73 -17.83
CA GLY A 294 6.71 -3.77 -17.53
C GLY A 294 8.05 -3.54 -18.26
N ARG A 295 8.01 -3.17 -19.53
CA ARG A 295 9.23 -2.82 -20.29
C ARG A 295 9.95 -1.60 -19.75
N MET A 296 9.21 -0.55 -19.33
CA MET A 296 9.78 0.66 -18.73
C MET A 296 10.54 0.37 -17.44
N LEU A 297 10.07 -0.58 -16.62
CA LEU A 297 10.78 -1.04 -15.43
C LEU A 297 12.04 -1.81 -15.78
N LEU A 298 11.97 -2.74 -16.75
CA LEU A 298 13.12 -3.56 -17.18
C LEU A 298 14.22 -2.74 -17.84
N ASP A 299 13.89 -1.74 -18.64
CA ASP A 299 14.89 -0.88 -19.30
C ASP A 299 15.39 0.27 -18.41
N GLY A 300 14.88 0.42 -17.19
CA GLY A 300 15.28 1.44 -16.23
C GLY A 300 14.72 2.83 -16.54
N THR A 301 13.71 2.94 -17.38
CA THR A 301 12.98 4.20 -17.61
C THR A 301 12.23 4.63 -16.35
N VAL A 302 11.69 3.66 -15.59
CA VAL A 302 11.03 3.87 -14.30
C VAL A 302 11.66 3.02 -13.20
N ASP A 303 11.44 3.41 -11.96
CA ASP A 303 11.98 2.75 -10.76
C ASP A 303 10.98 1.81 -10.10
N SER A 304 9.68 2.04 -10.33
CA SER A 304 8.58 1.23 -9.82
C SER A 304 7.40 1.25 -10.78
N VAL A 305 6.62 0.18 -10.74
CA VAL A 305 5.33 0.08 -11.43
C VAL A 305 4.25 -0.08 -10.38
N GLY A 306 3.15 0.67 -10.52
CA GLY A 306 1.97 0.49 -9.67
C GLY A 306 1.31 -0.87 -9.90
N PHE A 307 0.50 -1.29 -8.94
CA PHE A 307 -0.21 -2.57 -8.84
C PHE A 307 -0.35 -3.33 -10.16
N SER A 308 0.40 -4.44 -10.29
CA SER A 308 0.40 -5.23 -11.52
C SER A 308 0.13 -6.69 -11.19
N ALA A 309 -1.13 -7.06 -11.07
CA ALA A 309 -1.49 -8.46 -11.22
C ALA A 309 -1.10 -8.90 -12.64
N GLY A 310 -0.05 -9.76 -12.80
CA GLY A 310 0.24 -10.40 -14.07
C GLY A 310 1.66 -10.27 -14.64
N PHE A 311 2.65 -9.76 -13.90
CA PHE A 311 4.04 -9.72 -14.39
C PHE A 311 5.02 -10.81 -13.87
N PRO A 312 4.67 -11.76 -12.96
CA PRO A 312 5.65 -12.66 -12.35
C PRO A 312 6.55 -13.37 -13.38
N ASP A 313 5.97 -13.87 -14.48
CA ASP A 313 6.71 -14.58 -15.52
C ASP A 313 7.69 -13.68 -16.28
N GLN A 314 7.34 -12.39 -16.46
CA GLN A 314 8.18 -11.44 -17.18
C GLN A 314 9.35 -10.95 -16.30
N PHE A 315 9.14 -10.77 -14.99
CA PHE A 315 10.14 -10.23 -14.09
C PHE A 315 11.02 -11.28 -13.42
N GLY A 316 10.52 -12.51 -13.26
CA GLY A 316 11.24 -13.59 -12.60
C GLY A 316 12.70 -13.75 -13.04
N PRO A 317 13.06 -13.74 -14.35
CA PRO A 317 14.43 -13.84 -14.81
C PRO A 317 15.33 -12.63 -14.47
N HIS A 318 14.76 -11.54 -13.97
CA HIS A 318 15.46 -10.29 -13.70
C HIS A 318 15.49 -9.94 -12.21
N LEU A 319 15.00 -10.82 -11.33
CA LEU A 319 14.97 -10.57 -9.89
C LEU A 319 16.36 -10.69 -9.29
N TRP A 320 16.75 -9.67 -8.53
CA TRP A 320 17.89 -9.68 -7.63
C TRP A 320 17.55 -10.42 -6.32
N GLY A 321 16.37 -10.15 -5.75
CA GLY A 321 15.90 -10.76 -4.52
C GLY A 321 14.40 -10.60 -4.33
N VAL A 322 13.83 -11.48 -3.50
CA VAL A 322 12.42 -11.50 -3.11
C VAL A 322 12.32 -11.28 -1.61
N PHE A 323 11.52 -10.30 -1.20
CA PHE A 323 11.14 -10.01 0.17
C PHE A 323 9.74 -10.57 0.40
N ASP A 324 9.53 -11.36 1.45
CA ASP A 324 8.24 -12.00 1.73
C ASP A 324 7.46 -11.23 2.79
N GLY A 325 6.37 -10.58 2.38
CA GLY A 325 5.46 -9.85 3.26
C GLY A 325 6.11 -8.65 3.95
N TYR A 326 5.84 -8.53 5.27
CA TYR A 326 6.31 -7.40 6.10
C TYR A 326 7.69 -7.63 6.72
N GLU A 327 8.26 -8.83 6.62
CA GLU A 327 9.51 -9.22 7.26
C GLU A 327 10.72 -9.07 6.34
N ASP A 328 10.86 -7.93 5.70
CA ASP A 328 11.76 -7.81 4.57
C ASP A 328 13.11 -7.17 4.87
N GLN A 329 13.65 -7.33 6.04
CA GLN A 329 15.01 -6.84 6.29
C GLN A 329 16.06 -7.52 5.40
N PHE A 330 15.81 -8.76 4.98
CA PHE A 330 16.74 -9.57 4.19
C PHE A 330 16.02 -10.39 3.13
N PRO A 331 16.30 -10.17 1.82
CA PRO A 331 15.64 -10.88 0.74
C PRO A 331 16.18 -12.31 0.57
N ASP A 332 15.33 -13.21 0.09
CA ASP A 332 15.79 -14.42 -0.54
C ASP A 332 16.44 -14.08 -1.88
N LEU A 333 17.75 -14.31 -2.03
CA LEU A 333 18.51 -13.94 -3.22
C LEU A 333 18.21 -14.92 -4.37
N VAL A 334 17.75 -14.40 -5.51
CA VAL A 334 17.41 -15.20 -6.70
C VAL A 334 18.53 -15.15 -7.73
N ASP A 335 18.79 -14.00 -8.32
CA ASP A 335 19.92 -13.75 -9.22
C ASP A 335 20.68 -12.50 -8.79
N ALA A 336 21.29 -12.58 -7.60
CA ALA A 336 21.93 -11.46 -6.94
C ALA A 336 23.18 -10.94 -7.67
N GLU A 337 23.70 -11.64 -8.67
CA GLU A 337 24.83 -11.20 -9.49
C GLU A 337 24.41 -10.36 -10.70
N HIS A 338 23.24 -10.67 -11.27
CA HIS A 338 22.76 -10.09 -12.53
C HIS A 338 21.37 -9.45 -12.43
N GLY A 339 20.70 -9.66 -11.31
CA GLY A 339 19.34 -9.15 -11.10
C GLY A 339 19.29 -7.62 -10.99
N ILE A 340 18.25 -7.05 -11.56
CA ILE A 340 18.00 -5.60 -11.62
C ILE A 340 16.73 -5.17 -10.89
N LEU A 341 15.95 -6.12 -10.37
CA LEU A 341 14.69 -5.88 -9.69
C LEU A 341 14.66 -6.52 -8.31
N LYS A 342 13.96 -5.89 -7.39
CA LYS A 342 13.49 -6.43 -6.12
C LYS A 342 12.00 -6.71 -6.24
N GLU A 343 11.55 -7.85 -5.72
CA GLU A 343 10.15 -8.16 -5.54
C GLU A 343 9.81 -8.14 -4.04
N TYR A 344 8.78 -7.39 -3.66
CA TYR A 344 8.15 -7.45 -2.35
C TYR A 344 6.85 -8.23 -2.53
N ALA A 345 6.88 -9.51 -2.18
CA ALA A 345 5.81 -10.48 -2.47
C ALA A 345 4.81 -10.60 -1.32
N ASN A 346 3.63 -11.17 -1.60
CA ASN A 346 2.59 -11.48 -0.63
C ASN A 346 2.12 -10.28 0.22
N LEU A 347 2.23 -9.07 -0.33
CA LEU A 347 1.78 -7.86 0.33
C LEU A 347 0.26 -7.88 0.49
N ALA A 348 -0.24 -7.65 1.70
CA ALA A 348 -1.67 -7.57 1.93
C ALA A 348 -2.25 -6.38 1.17
N ASN A 349 -3.19 -6.66 0.28
CA ASN A 349 -4.03 -5.65 -0.31
C ASN A 349 -5.32 -5.60 0.52
N MET A 350 -5.61 -4.44 1.13
CA MET A 350 -6.83 -4.25 1.90
C MET A 350 -8.04 -4.17 0.95
N ARG A 351 -8.21 -5.24 0.17
CA ARG A 351 -9.30 -5.43 -0.79
C ARG A 351 -9.80 -6.87 -0.75
N GLN A 352 -11.08 -7.03 -0.45
CA GLN A 352 -11.71 -8.33 -0.31
C GLN A 352 -12.95 -8.44 -1.18
N PHE A 353 -13.22 -9.64 -1.68
CA PHE A 353 -14.40 -9.97 -2.46
C PHE A 353 -15.23 -11.03 -1.79
N ALA A 354 -16.55 -10.92 -1.93
CA ALA A 354 -17.53 -11.89 -1.45
C ALA A 354 -18.66 -12.08 -2.47
N LEU A 355 -19.31 -13.24 -2.43
CA LEU A 355 -20.54 -13.45 -3.17
C LEU A 355 -21.71 -13.34 -2.18
N LEU A 356 -22.47 -12.26 -2.30
CA LEU A 356 -23.54 -11.88 -1.39
C LEU A 356 -24.84 -12.57 -1.77
N PHE A 357 -25.63 -12.99 -0.77
CA PHE A 357 -26.96 -13.55 -0.93
C PHE A 357 -28.01 -12.44 -0.85
N ASN A 358 -29.02 -12.47 -1.71
CA ASN A 358 -30.25 -11.70 -1.51
C ASN A 358 -31.24 -12.53 -0.66
N TYR A 359 -31.40 -12.17 0.58
CA TYR A 359 -32.24 -12.90 1.53
C TYR A 359 -33.74 -12.72 1.30
N GLN A 360 -34.15 -11.62 0.64
CA GLN A 360 -35.53 -11.27 0.36
C GLN A 360 -35.63 -10.75 -1.09
N ILE A 361 -35.72 -11.71 -2.01
CA ILE A 361 -35.76 -11.41 -3.44
C ILE A 361 -37.13 -10.80 -3.77
N THR A 362 -37.16 -9.69 -4.53
CA THR A 362 -38.43 -9.13 -5.01
C THR A 362 -39.10 -10.11 -5.98
N GLU A 363 -40.35 -10.50 -5.70
CA GLU A 363 -41.11 -11.49 -6.49
C GLU A 363 -41.75 -10.86 -7.72
N ALA A 364 -42.37 -9.69 -7.56
CA ALA A 364 -43.17 -9.06 -8.63
C ALA A 364 -42.33 -8.81 -9.87
N ASP A 365 -42.71 -9.39 -11.00
CA ASP A 365 -42.11 -9.27 -12.31
C ASP A 365 -40.64 -9.75 -12.38
N ASN A 366 -40.14 -10.52 -11.42
CA ASN A 366 -38.80 -11.05 -11.39
C ASN A 366 -38.67 -12.34 -12.26
N PRO A 367 -37.94 -12.30 -13.38
CA PRO A 367 -37.83 -13.45 -14.28
C PRO A 367 -36.87 -14.53 -13.74
N PHE A 368 -36.06 -14.24 -12.73
CA PHE A 368 -34.96 -15.10 -12.29
C PHE A 368 -35.40 -16.19 -11.31
N ILE A 369 -36.51 -15.98 -10.59
CA ILE A 369 -37.06 -16.95 -9.65
C ILE A 369 -38.05 -17.92 -10.29
N LEU A 370 -38.37 -17.77 -11.57
CA LEU A 370 -39.24 -18.60 -12.38
C LEU A 370 -40.68 -18.77 -11.77
N SER A 371 -41.04 -19.94 -11.22
CA SER A 371 -42.37 -20.11 -10.63
C SER A 371 -42.62 -19.32 -9.34
N GLY A 372 -41.57 -18.78 -8.72
CA GLY A 372 -41.65 -18.07 -7.42
C GLY A 372 -41.97 -19.00 -6.23
N ALA A 373 -41.87 -20.30 -6.41
CA ALA A 373 -42.21 -21.29 -5.40
C ALA A 373 -41.26 -22.49 -5.38
N LEU A 374 -41.17 -23.18 -4.25
CA LEU A 374 -40.37 -24.40 -4.09
C LEU A 374 -41.17 -25.64 -4.59
N ASP A 375 -41.48 -25.62 -5.87
CA ASP A 375 -42.34 -26.66 -6.53
C ASP A 375 -41.53 -27.49 -7.57
N GLY A 376 -40.22 -27.33 -7.60
CA GLY A 376 -39.32 -27.93 -8.56
C GLY A 376 -39.21 -27.16 -9.89
N ASN A 377 -39.93 -26.04 -10.06
CA ASN A 377 -39.89 -25.21 -11.27
C ASN A 377 -39.43 -23.75 -11.01
N GLY A 378 -39.10 -23.39 -9.77
CA GLY A 378 -38.63 -22.10 -9.38
C GLY A 378 -38.01 -22.12 -8.00
N ILE A 379 -37.77 -20.91 -7.44
CA ILE A 379 -37.35 -20.67 -6.07
C ILE A 379 -38.27 -19.63 -5.42
N PRO A 380 -38.56 -19.73 -4.10
CA PRO A 380 -39.35 -18.72 -3.41
C PRO A 380 -38.53 -17.44 -3.15
N PRO A 381 -39.19 -16.29 -2.90
CA PRO A 381 -38.51 -15.01 -2.61
C PRO A 381 -37.57 -15.05 -1.42
N ASP A 382 -37.81 -15.90 -0.45
CA ASP A 382 -36.99 -16.10 0.75
C ASP A 382 -36.01 -17.28 0.65
N PHE A 383 -35.64 -17.68 -0.58
CA PHE A 383 -34.79 -18.85 -0.85
C PHE A 383 -33.51 -18.83 -0.05
N PHE A 384 -32.79 -17.68 -0.05
CA PHE A 384 -31.56 -17.52 0.70
C PHE A 384 -31.77 -17.10 2.17
N SER A 385 -33.00 -16.98 2.65
CA SER A 385 -33.27 -16.85 4.09
C SER A 385 -33.02 -18.14 4.87
N ASP A 386 -33.10 -19.29 4.20
CA ASP A 386 -32.75 -20.58 4.80
C ASP A 386 -31.26 -20.76 4.90
N ILE A 387 -30.73 -20.95 6.11
CA ILE A 387 -29.29 -21.08 6.37
C ILE A 387 -28.67 -22.30 5.68
N HIS A 388 -29.42 -23.39 5.57
CA HIS A 388 -28.93 -24.61 4.93
C HIS A 388 -28.72 -24.42 3.43
N VAL A 389 -29.53 -23.58 2.76
CA VAL A 389 -29.29 -23.17 1.37
C VAL A 389 -27.98 -22.41 1.27
N ARG A 390 -27.75 -21.42 2.13
CA ARG A 390 -26.52 -20.62 2.09
C ARG A 390 -25.26 -21.47 2.35
N LYS A 391 -25.32 -22.36 3.36
CA LYS A 391 -24.19 -23.29 3.64
C LYS A 391 -23.93 -24.24 2.48
N ALA A 392 -24.99 -24.76 1.86
CA ALA A 392 -24.85 -25.63 0.69
C ALA A 392 -24.18 -24.93 -0.48
N PHE A 393 -24.56 -23.67 -0.76
CA PHE A 393 -23.93 -22.86 -1.80
C PHE A 393 -22.48 -22.54 -1.45
N SER A 394 -22.17 -22.24 -0.19
CA SER A 394 -20.81 -21.97 0.27
C SER A 394 -19.88 -23.20 0.09
N HIS A 395 -20.36 -24.41 0.41
CA HIS A 395 -19.59 -25.64 0.17
C HIS A 395 -19.54 -26.10 -1.29
N ALA A 396 -20.35 -25.50 -2.17
CA ALA A 396 -20.36 -25.82 -3.58
C ALA A 396 -19.36 -25.00 -4.43
N VAL A 397 -18.63 -24.06 -3.81
CA VAL A 397 -17.62 -23.21 -4.48
C VAL A 397 -16.22 -23.62 -4.08
N ASP A 398 -15.37 -23.91 -5.07
CA ASP A 398 -13.93 -24.13 -4.91
C ASP A 398 -13.18 -22.80 -5.06
N TRP A 399 -13.00 -22.10 -3.94
CA TRP A 399 -12.28 -20.83 -3.91
C TRP A 399 -10.80 -20.98 -4.25
N GLN A 400 -10.16 -22.12 -3.92
CA GLN A 400 -8.77 -22.37 -4.28
C GLN A 400 -8.60 -22.38 -5.81
N SER A 401 -9.54 -22.98 -6.52
CA SER A 401 -9.55 -22.93 -8.00
C SER A 401 -9.72 -21.52 -8.55
N VAL A 402 -10.47 -20.65 -7.84
CA VAL A 402 -10.60 -19.23 -8.21
C VAL A 402 -9.26 -18.50 -7.99
N VAL A 403 -8.61 -18.71 -6.85
CA VAL A 403 -7.29 -18.16 -6.54
C VAL A 403 -6.28 -18.54 -7.62
N GLU A 404 -6.20 -19.81 -7.98
CA GLU A 404 -5.20 -20.30 -8.95
C GLU A 404 -5.51 -19.87 -10.40
N ASN A 405 -6.76 -20.02 -10.84
CA ASN A 405 -7.10 -19.89 -12.26
C ASN A 405 -7.61 -18.50 -12.67
N VAL A 406 -8.08 -17.68 -11.72
CA VAL A 406 -8.57 -16.32 -12.00
C VAL A 406 -7.58 -15.27 -11.51
N TYR A 407 -6.98 -15.50 -10.35
CA TYR A 407 -6.06 -14.53 -9.72
C TYR A 407 -4.58 -14.94 -9.83
N GLY A 408 -4.26 -16.06 -10.52
CA GLY A 408 -2.87 -16.49 -10.75
C GLY A 408 -2.07 -16.75 -9.46
N GLY A 409 -2.75 -17.13 -8.37
CA GLY A 409 -2.14 -17.31 -7.04
C GLY A 409 -2.01 -16.03 -6.21
N GLN A 410 -2.36 -14.87 -6.76
CA GLN A 410 -2.27 -13.57 -6.06
C GLN A 410 -3.53 -13.24 -5.24
N ALA A 411 -4.01 -14.20 -4.48
CA ALA A 411 -5.12 -14.06 -3.55
C ALA A 411 -5.07 -15.18 -2.51
N ILE A 412 -5.76 -14.97 -1.40
CA ILE A 412 -6.03 -15.98 -0.38
C ILE A 412 -7.55 -16.11 -0.18
N GLN A 413 -8.03 -17.27 0.26
CA GLN A 413 -9.43 -17.41 0.62
C GLN A 413 -9.73 -16.60 1.89
N ALA A 414 -10.77 -15.77 1.85
CA ALA A 414 -11.25 -15.01 3.00
C ALA A 414 -12.00 -15.89 3.99
N GLN A 415 -11.81 -15.66 5.29
CA GLN A 415 -12.45 -16.41 6.37
C GLN A 415 -13.77 -15.76 6.84
N GLY A 416 -13.91 -14.45 6.61
CA GLY A 416 -15.05 -13.66 7.07
C GLY A 416 -15.03 -12.26 6.47
N PRO A 417 -15.76 -11.30 7.03
CA PRO A 417 -15.76 -9.92 6.56
C PRO A 417 -14.45 -9.18 6.82
N ILE A 418 -13.67 -9.56 7.84
CA ILE A 418 -12.45 -8.88 8.24
C ILE A 418 -11.26 -9.57 7.55
N PRO A 419 -10.45 -8.85 6.76
CA PRO A 419 -9.33 -9.42 6.04
C PRO A 419 -8.12 -9.70 6.92
N MET A 420 -7.22 -10.55 6.44
CA MET A 420 -5.90 -10.74 7.05
C MET A 420 -5.12 -9.42 7.04
N GLY A 421 -4.48 -9.10 8.16
CA GLY A 421 -3.75 -7.83 8.36
C GLY A 421 -4.56 -6.77 9.11
N GLU A 422 -5.87 -7.00 9.34
CA GLU A 422 -6.73 -6.09 10.09
C GLU A 422 -6.97 -6.60 11.52
N ILE A 423 -7.10 -5.67 12.49
CA ILE A 423 -7.48 -6.00 13.87
C ILE A 423 -8.84 -6.72 13.85
N GLY A 424 -8.96 -7.80 14.63
CA GLY A 424 -10.20 -8.60 14.67
C GLY A 424 -10.23 -9.71 13.64
N PHE A 425 -9.24 -9.84 12.76
CA PHE A 425 -9.06 -11.05 11.97
C PHE A 425 -8.85 -12.25 12.92
N ASP A 426 -9.57 -13.33 12.66
CA ASP A 426 -9.48 -14.56 13.45
C ASP A 426 -8.80 -15.67 12.61
N PRO A 427 -7.50 -15.93 12.82
CA PRO A 427 -6.78 -16.92 12.03
C PRO A 427 -7.25 -18.36 12.30
N ASP A 428 -7.95 -18.61 13.42
CA ASP A 428 -8.44 -19.93 13.82
C ASP A 428 -9.85 -20.23 13.23
N LEU A 429 -10.49 -19.24 12.61
CA LEU A 429 -11.79 -19.41 11.98
C LEU A 429 -11.63 -20.10 10.62
N GLU A 430 -12.02 -21.37 10.53
CA GLU A 430 -11.97 -22.11 9.25
C GLU A 430 -13.05 -21.58 8.27
N PRO A 431 -12.70 -21.24 7.02
CA PRO A 431 -13.67 -20.84 6.02
C PRO A 431 -14.57 -22.02 5.59
N TYR A 432 -15.65 -21.74 4.88
CA TYR A 432 -16.41 -22.80 4.21
C TYR A 432 -15.58 -23.38 3.05
N LEU A 433 -15.02 -24.58 3.30
CA LEU A 433 -14.23 -25.28 2.30
C LEU A 433 -15.13 -25.97 1.28
N PHE A 434 -14.62 -26.14 0.07
CA PHE A 434 -15.27 -26.89 -1.00
C PHE A 434 -15.48 -28.35 -0.59
N ASP A 435 -16.73 -28.76 -0.43
CA ASP A 435 -17.13 -30.13 -0.08
C ASP A 435 -18.55 -30.44 -0.55
N LEU A 436 -18.65 -31.21 -1.64
CA LEU A 436 -19.94 -31.57 -2.22
C LEU A 436 -20.75 -32.50 -1.34
N ALA A 437 -20.13 -33.27 -0.43
CA ALA A 437 -20.86 -34.12 0.51
C ALA A 437 -21.52 -33.28 1.62
N LEU A 438 -20.83 -32.25 2.10
CA LEU A 438 -21.45 -31.29 3.04
C LEU A 438 -22.53 -30.46 2.33
N ALA A 439 -22.29 -30.00 1.10
CA ALA A 439 -23.31 -29.30 0.31
C ALA A 439 -24.59 -30.13 0.14
N GLU A 440 -24.45 -31.43 -0.18
CA GLU A 440 -25.58 -32.35 -0.27
C GLU A 440 -26.30 -32.51 1.06
N ALA A 441 -25.59 -32.64 2.16
CA ALA A 441 -26.14 -32.77 3.50
C ALA A 441 -26.97 -31.54 3.87
N GLU A 442 -26.47 -30.35 3.60
CA GLU A 442 -27.17 -29.08 3.83
C GLU A 442 -28.41 -28.95 2.93
N LEU A 443 -28.33 -29.27 1.63
CA LEU A 443 -29.52 -29.29 0.74
C LEU A 443 -30.64 -30.22 1.23
N LYS A 444 -30.30 -31.32 1.89
CA LYS A 444 -31.28 -32.25 2.47
C LYS A 444 -31.98 -31.67 3.69
N LEU A 445 -31.40 -30.72 4.40
CA LEU A 445 -31.96 -30.02 5.55
C LEU A 445 -32.77 -28.80 5.14
N ALA A 446 -32.44 -28.18 4.02
CA ALA A 446 -33.02 -26.93 3.57
C ALA A 446 -34.56 -27.01 3.44
N PHE A 447 -35.24 -25.96 3.95
CA PHE A 447 -36.68 -25.87 4.02
C PHE A 447 -37.34 -27.11 4.72
N GLY A 448 -36.68 -27.62 5.77
CA GLY A 448 -37.16 -28.83 6.46
C GLY A 448 -37.18 -30.07 5.58
N GLY A 449 -36.34 -30.16 4.56
CA GLY A 449 -36.24 -31.25 3.59
C GLY A 449 -37.13 -31.08 2.34
N ALA A 450 -37.94 -30.04 2.26
CA ALA A 450 -38.78 -29.77 1.10
C ALA A 450 -37.97 -29.47 -0.16
N LEU A 451 -36.83 -28.74 -0.03
CA LEU A 451 -35.93 -28.45 -1.16
C LEU A 451 -35.40 -29.76 -1.77
N TRP A 452 -34.91 -30.67 -0.95
CA TRP A 452 -34.41 -31.97 -1.45
C TRP A 452 -35.54 -32.84 -2.08
N THR A 453 -36.75 -32.74 -1.59
CA THR A 453 -37.88 -33.48 -2.13
C THR A 453 -38.34 -32.95 -3.48
N ASN A 454 -38.52 -31.67 -3.62
CA ASN A 454 -39.10 -31.03 -4.79
C ASN A 454 -38.05 -30.66 -5.84
N GLY A 455 -36.82 -30.34 -5.43
CA GLY A 455 -35.83 -29.69 -6.27
C GLY A 455 -36.11 -28.21 -6.48
N PHE A 456 -35.27 -27.56 -7.30
CA PHE A 456 -35.46 -26.15 -7.67
C PHE A 456 -34.88 -25.82 -9.04
N LYS A 457 -35.37 -24.74 -9.62
CA LYS A 457 -34.79 -24.12 -10.82
C LYS A 457 -34.62 -22.62 -10.58
N MET A 458 -33.56 -22.05 -11.16
CA MET A 458 -33.35 -20.59 -11.15
C MET A 458 -32.59 -20.14 -12.40
N ILE A 459 -32.70 -18.86 -12.71
CA ILE A 459 -31.83 -18.19 -13.66
C ILE A 459 -30.87 -17.32 -12.82
N LEU A 460 -29.57 -17.56 -12.89
CA LEU A 460 -28.55 -16.76 -12.22
C LEU A 460 -28.06 -15.66 -13.17
N PRO A 461 -28.49 -14.41 -12.96
CA PRO A 461 -28.00 -13.28 -13.75
C PRO A 461 -26.57 -12.94 -13.32
N VAL A 462 -25.69 -12.72 -14.31
CA VAL A 462 -24.30 -12.38 -14.11
C VAL A 462 -23.86 -11.30 -15.13
N TRP A 463 -22.75 -10.63 -14.86
CA TRP A 463 -22.08 -9.77 -15.86
C TRP A 463 -20.72 -10.34 -16.21
N GLY A 464 -20.07 -9.83 -17.28
CA GLY A 464 -18.83 -10.35 -17.84
C GLY A 464 -17.57 -10.21 -16.96
N ASN A 465 -17.70 -10.25 -15.63
CA ASN A 465 -16.58 -10.33 -14.70
C ASN A 465 -16.05 -11.77 -14.64
N PRO A 466 -14.75 -12.03 -14.91
CA PRO A 466 -14.20 -13.39 -14.98
C PRO A 466 -14.38 -14.19 -13.69
N ALA A 467 -14.24 -13.58 -12.51
CA ALA A 467 -14.44 -14.25 -11.23
C ALA A 467 -15.92 -14.63 -11.02
N PHE A 468 -16.85 -13.69 -11.25
CA PHE A 468 -18.26 -13.96 -11.10
C PHE A 468 -18.77 -15.04 -12.08
N MET A 469 -18.31 -15.00 -13.33
CA MET A 469 -18.60 -16.04 -14.34
C MET A 469 -18.09 -17.41 -13.91
N ASN A 470 -16.85 -17.48 -13.40
CA ASN A 470 -16.27 -18.72 -12.88
C ASN A 470 -17.11 -19.28 -11.73
N LEU A 471 -17.47 -18.45 -10.73
CA LEU A 471 -18.28 -18.82 -9.57
C LEU A 471 -19.67 -19.32 -9.99
N ALA A 472 -20.33 -18.66 -10.93
CA ALA A 472 -21.63 -19.06 -11.47
C ALA A 472 -21.56 -20.44 -12.14
N HIS A 473 -20.51 -20.69 -12.93
CA HIS A 473 -20.29 -22.01 -13.56
C HIS A 473 -19.99 -23.09 -12.54
N GLN A 474 -19.23 -22.81 -11.48
CA GLN A 474 -18.99 -23.75 -10.40
C GLN A 474 -20.29 -24.10 -9.66
N LEU A 475 -21.07 -23.10 -9.24
CA LEU A 475 -22.37 -23.33 -8.57
C LEU A 475 -23.30 -24.18 -9.42
N LYS A 476 -23.44 -23.85 -10.72
CA LYS A 476 -24.24 -24.66 -11.65
C LYS A 476 -23.73 -26.10 -11.71
N THR A 477 -22.46 -26.29 -12.04
CA THR A 477 -21.86 -27.62 -12.26
C THR A 477 -21.94 -28.48 -11.01
N ASN A 478 -21.59 -27.92 -9.85
CA ASN A 478 -21.46 -28.67 -8.61
C ASN A 478 -22.85 -28.99 -7.97
N LEU A 479 -23.76 -28.04 -7.97
CA LEU A 479 -25.11 -28.28 -7.43
C LEU A 479 -25.94 -29.22 -8.33
N GLU A 480 -25.87 -29.08 -9.67
CA GLU A 480 -26.48 -30.01 -10.61
C GLU A 480 -25.84 -31.40 -10.53
N PHE A 481 -24.52 -31.52 -10.30
CA PHE A 481 -23.88 -32.81 -10.06
C PHE A 481 -24.41 -33.54 -8.82
N ILE A 482 -24.65 -32.79 -7.72
CA ILE A 482 -25.25 -33.34 -6.48
C ILE A 482 -26.65 -33.91 -6.75
N ALA A 483 -27.48 -33.23 -7.52
CA ALA A 483 -28.87 -33.63 -7.76
C ALA A 483 -29.32 -33.36 -9.21
N PRO A 484 -28.84 -34.16 -10.20
CA PRO A 484 -28.95 -33.84 -11.65
C PRO A 484 -30.40 -33.76 -12.16
N THR A 485 -31.36 -34.41 -11.49
CA THR A 485 -32.76 -34.41 -11.89
C THR A 485 -33.64 -33.45 -11.10
N LYS A 486 -33.05 -32.74 -10.12
CA LYS A 486 -33.75 -31.88 -9.18
C LYS A 486 -33.30 -30.43 -9.21
N ILE A 487 -32.07 -30.18 -9.61
CA ILE A 487 -31.50 -28.85 -9.65
C ILE A 487 -31.20 -28.46 -11.10
N ASP A 488 -31.68 -27.30 -11.51
CA ASP A 488 -31.46 -26.72 -12.84
C ASP A 488 -31.12 -25.22 -12.67
N ILE A 489 -29.85 -24.84 -12.90
CA ILE A 489 -29.38 -23.47 -12.80
C ILE A 489 -29.03 -23.01 -14.22
N GLN A 490 -29.71 -21.99 -14.69
CA GLN A 490 -29.40 -21.36 -15.97
C GLN A 490 -28.61 -20.09 -15.72
N ILE A 491 -27.50 -19.90 -16.39
CA ILE A 491 -26.69 -18.67 -16.33
C ILE A 491 -27.13 -17.75 -17.44
N ALA A 492 -27.43 -16.50 -17.13
CA ALA A 492 -27.78 -15.47 -18.09
C ALA A 492 -26.85 -14.27 -17.92
N GLU A 493 -26.12 -13.93 -18.99
CA GLU A 493 -25.16 -12.84 -18.98
C GLU A 493 -25.84 -11.52 -19.43
N PHE A 494 -25.56 -10.46 -18.68
CA PHE A 494 -26.07 -9.10 -18.90
C PHE A 494 -24.94 -8.10 -18.85
N THR A 495 -25.18 -6.88 -19.33
CA THR A 495 -24.25 -5.76 -19.09
C THR A 495 -24.24 -5.38 -17.61
N TYR A 496 -23.17 -4.75 -17.16
CA TYR A 496 -23.08 -4.27 -15.77
C TYR A 496 -24.20 -3.28 -15.44
N GLN A 497 -24.59 -2.42 -16.40
CA GLN A 497 -25.70 -1.47 -16.23
C GLN A 497 -27.06 -2.17 -16.04
N GLU A 498 -27.37 -3.21 -16.82
CA GLU A 498 -28.57 -4.01 -16.61
C GLU A 498 -28.57 -4.72 -15.24
N MET A 499 -27.40 -5.18 -14.80
CA MET A 499 -27.25 -5.79 -13.47
C MET A 499 -27.48 -4.78 -12.35
N LEU A 500 -27.03 -3.52 -12.51
CA LEU A 500 -27.35 -2.44 -11.57
C LEU A 500 -28.86 -2.17 -11.49
N ASP A 501 -29.55 -2.17 -12.64
CA ASP A 501 -31.01 -2.04 -12.68
C ASP A 501 -31.70 -3.19 -11.98
N PHE A 502 -31.29 -4.44 -12.19
CA PHE A 502 -31.83 -5.61 -11.49
C PHE A 502 -31.57 -5.54 -9.98
N ARG A 503 -30.39 -5.10 -9.58
CA ARG A 503 -30.05 -4.84 -8.18
C ARG A 503 -30.99 -3.84 -7.54
N ASN A 504 -31.21 -2.69 -8.20
CA ASN A 504 -32.03 -1.61 -7.68
C ASN A 504 -33.53 -2.01 -7.57
N HIS A 505 -33.97 -3.02 -8.36
CA HIS A 505 -35.31 -3.61 -8.26
C HIS A 505 -35.38 -4.79 -7.26
N GLY A 506 -34.23 -5.19 -6.68
CA GLY A 506 -34.16 -6.35 -5.77
C GLY A 506 -34.31 -7.70 -6.49
N PHE A 507 -34.03 -7.77 -7.78
CA PHE A 507 -34.19 -8.96 -8.61
C PHE A 507 -33.01 -9.91 -8.56
N VAL A 508 -31.80 -9.41 -8.27
CA VAL A 508 -30.60 -10.22 -8.21
C VAL A 508 -30.70 -11.31 -7.14
N LEU A 509 -30.17 -12.48 -7.43
CA LEU A 509 -30.12 -13.63 -6.53
C LEU A 509 -28.83 -13.64 -5.72
N LEU A 510 -27.72 -13.45 -6.42
CA LEU A 510 -26.36 -13.35 -5.89
C LEU A 510 -25.68 -12.11 -6.50
N TRP A 511 -24.72 -11.54 -5.74
CA TRP A 511 -23.95 -10.39 -6.20
C TRP A 511 -22.48 -10.55 -5.83
N TYR A 512 -21.58 -10.49 -6.81
CA TYR A 512 -20.15 -10.47 -6.57
C TYR A 512 -19.72 -9.06 -6.16
N ALA A 513 -19.46 -8.86 -4.88
CA ALA A 513 -19.13 -7.59 -4.26
C ALA A 513 -17.65 -7.53 -3.90
N GLY A 514 -17.02 -6.38 -4.13
CA GLY A 514 -15.70 -6.06 -3.62
C GLY A 514 -15.77 -4.87 -2.67
N TRP A 515 -14.95 -4.90 -1.64
CA TRP A 515 -14.71 -3.76 -0.75
C TRP A 515 -13.22 -3.49 -0.69
N MET A 516 -12.85 -2.23 -0.70
CA MET A 516 -11.51 -1.74 -0.42
C MET A 516 -11.59 -0.82 0.78
N GLU A 517 -10.57 -0.87 1.62
CA GLU A 517 -10.52 -0.12 2.85
C GLU A 517 -10.44 1.39 2.61
N ASP A 518 -11.24 2.16 3.34
CA ASP A 518 -11.20 3.63 3.36
C ASP A 518 -10.33 4.16 4.50
N TYR A 519 -10.28 3.44 5.62
CA TYR A 519 -9.46 3.71 6.81
C TYR A 519 -9.19 2.41 7.55
N HIS A 520 -8.00 2.26 8.11
CA HIS A 520 -7.56 1.01 8.74
C HIS A 520 -8.22 0.82 10.11
N HIS A 521 -9.35 0.15 10.11
CA HIS A 521 -10.08 -0.25 11.31
C HIS A 521 -11.15 -1.30 10.93
N PRO A 522 -11.37 -2.36 11.73
CA PRO A 522 -12.29 -3.43 11.38
C PRO A 522 -13.74 -2.97 11.20
N HIS A 523 -14.14 -1.82 11.74
CA HIS A 523 -15.43 -1.20 11.50
C HIS A 523 -15.70 -0.92 10.02
N ASN A 524 -14.67 -0.50 9.27
CA ASN A 524 -14.75 -0.26 7.83
C ASN A 524 -15.08 -1.53 7.03
N TRP A 525 -14.80 -2.68 7.60
CA TRP A 525 -15.05 -3.98 6.99
C TRP A 525 -16.41 -4.59 7.36
N VAL A 526 -16.80 -4.49 8.62
CA VAL A 526 -18.03 -5.13 9.07
C VAL A 526 -19.27 -4.32 8.72
N THR A 527 -19.17 -2.99 8.68
CA THR A 527 -20.32 -2.12 8.41
C THR A 527 -20.89 -2.32 7.00
N PRO A 528 -20.11 -2.30 5.92
CA PRO A 528 -20.64 -2.49 4.57
C PRO A 528 -21.36 -3.82 4.39
N TYR A 529 -20.84 -4.89 4.97
CA TYR A 529 -21.33 -6.25 4.78
C TYR A 529 -22.42 -6.70 5.76
N LEU A 530 -22.40 -6.23 7.01
CA LEU A 530 -23.23 -6.77 8.07
C LEU A 530 -24.25 -5.75 8.62
N SER A 531 -24.00 -4.45 8.51
CA SER A 531 -24.95 -3.46 8.98
C SER A 531 -26.15 -3.35 8.02
N PRO A 532 -27.39 -3.28 8.55
CA PRO A 532 -28.56 -2.95 7.72
C PRO A 532 -28.51 -1.54 7.14
N GLN A 533 -27.58 -0.69 7.60
CA GLN A 533 -27.29 0.64 7.05
C GLN A 533 -26.05 0.62 6.14
N GLY A 534 -25.38 -0.53 6.00
CA GLY A 534 -24.18 -0.69 5.18
C GLY A 534 -24.49 -0.74 3.69
N ASN A 535 -23.45 -0.46 2.89
CA ASN A 535 -23.51 -0.31 1.44
C ASN A 535 -24.13 -1.51 0.72
N PHE A 536 -23.96 -2.73 1.26
CA PHE A 536 -24.44 -3.93 0.61
C PHE A 536 -25.85 -4.37 1.05
N ASN A 537 -26.48 -3.66 2.00
CA ASN A 537 -27.84 -3.98 2.41
C ASN A 537 -28.87 -3.84 1.27
N ILE A 538 -28.61 -2.95 0.31
CA ILE A 538 -29.42 -2.83 -0.94
C ILE A 538 -29.46 -4.14 -1.75
N ILE A 539 -28.51 -5.05 -1.50
CA ILE A 539 -28.42 -6.36 -2.14
C ILE A 539 -28.93 -7.45 -1.20
N GLN A 540 -28.42 -7.44 0.04
CA GLN A 540 -28.60 -8.55 0.99
C GLN A 540 -30.02 -8.61 1.56
N HIS A 541 -30.65 -7.48 1.90
CA HIS A 541 -31.98 -7.42 2.47
C HIS A 541 -32.19 -8.40 3.65
N PHE A 542 -31.34 -8.30 4.67
CA PHE A 542 -31.38 -9.20 5.82
C PHE A 542 -32.77 -9.27 6.46
N PRO A 543 -33.27 -10.48 6.83
CA PRO A 543 -34.47 -10.62 7.67
C PRO A 543 -34.30 -9.83 8.98
N ALA A 544 -35.41 -9.23 9.47
CA ALA A 544 -35.37 -8.29 10.59
C ALA A 544 -34.62 -8.79 11.85
N ALA A 545 -34.72 -10.09 12.15
CA ALA A 545 -34.03 -10.68 13.30
C ALA A 545 -32.48 -10.71 13.07
N LEU A 546 -32.04 -11.09 11.87
CA LEU A 546 -30.63 -11.14 11.51
C LEU A 546 -30.03 -9.73 11.37
N ALA A 547 -30.79 -8.82 10.77
CA ALA A 547 -30.44 -7.40 10.70
C ALA A 547 -30.22 -6.79 12.09
N ALA A 548 -31.14 -7.05 13.03
CA ALA A 548 -31.00 -6.56 14.42
C ALA A 548 -29.78 -7.19 15.13
N LEU A 549 -29.54 -8.49 14.91
CA LEU A 549 -28.38 -9.20 15.48
C LEU A 549 -27.06 -8.55 15.04
N PHE A 550 -26.87 -8.39 13.74
CA PHE A 550 -25.64 -7.78 13.19
C PHE A 550 -25.53 -6.30 13.57
N TYR A 551 -26.62 -5.53 13.47
CA TYR A 551 -26.61 -4.13 13.86
C TYR A 551 -26.14 -3.93 15.30
N ASN A 552 -26.73 -4.67 16.26
CA ASN A 552 -26.35 -4.56 17.66
C ASN A 552 -24.89 -4.97 17.91
N ALA A 553 -24.40 -6.01 17.20
CA ALA A 553 -23.00 -6.43 17.32
C ALA A 553 -22.05 -5.38 16.75
N VAL A 554 -22.31 -4.80 15.57
CA VAL A 554 -21.53 -3.73 14.98
C VAL A 554 -21.51 -2.51 15.89
N GLN A 555 -22.68 -2.07 16.39
CA GLN A 555 -22.80 -0.91 17.30
C GLN A 555 -22.10 -1.12 18.65
N SER A 556 -22.00 -2.34 19.14
CA SER A 556 -21.26 -2.62 20.37
C SER A 556 -19.74 -2.57 20.16
N CYS A 557 -19.24 -2.94 18.96
CA CYS A 557 -17.82 -2.95 18.69
C CYS A 557 -17.24 -1.57 18.31
N VAL A 558 -18.01 -0.72 17.65
CA VAL A 558 -17.54 0.60 17.19
C VAL A 558 -17.16 1.55 18.32
N VAL A 559 -17.66 1.32 19.53
CA VAL A 559 -17.35 2.15 20.71
C VAL A 559 -16.19 1.60 21.54
N GLU A 560 -15.71 0.39 21.23
CA GLU A 560 -14.57 -0.22 21.94
C GLU A 560 -13.25 0.41 21.49
N SER A 561 -12.56 0.99 22.44
CA SER A 561 -11.25 1.64 22.20
C SER A 561 -10.08 0.96 22.92
N GLU A 562 -10.37 -0.02 23.78
CA GLU A 562 -9.32 -0.81 24.44
C GLU A 562 -8.91 -1.94 23.48
N PRO A 563 -7.62 -2.07 23.11
CA PRO A 563 -7.18 -2.98 22.03
C PRO A 563 -7.61 -4.44 22.22
N GLY A 564 -7.53 -4.97 23.45
CA GLY A 564 -7.91 -6.36 23.72
C GLY A 564 -9.43 -6.60 23.65
N ALA A 565 -10.23 -5.61 24.13
CA ALA A 565 -11.69 -5.69 24.04
C ALA A 565 -12.16 -5.50 22.60
N MET A 566 -11.54 -4.59 21.86
CA MET A 566 -11.80 -4.36 20.44
C MET A 566 -11.51 -5.62 19.62
N LEU A 567 -10.32 -6.22 19.76
CA LEU A 567 -9.95 -7.49 19.11
C LEU A 567 -11.03 -8.57 19.38
N ALA A 568 -11.34 -8.82 20.64
CA ALA A 568 -12.32 -9.84 21.02
C ALA A 568 -13.73 -9.56 20.45
N CYS A 569 -14.16 -8.29 20.42
CA CYS A 569 -15.44 -7.89 19.88
C CYS A 569 -15.54 -8.20 18.37
N TYR A 570 -14.54 -7.81 17.58
CA TYR A 570 -14.55 -8.01 16.14
C TYR A 570 -14.32 -9.47 15.73
N GLN A 571 -13.51 -10.24 16.47
CA GLN A 571 -13.40 -11.70 16.28
C GLN A 571 -14.74 -12.39 16.55
N ASN A 572 -15.45 -12.01 17.61
CA ASN A 572 -16.79 -12.54 17.87
C ASN A 572 -17.77 -12.18 16.74
N LEU A 573 -17.69 -10.97 16.19
CA LEU A 573 -18.54 -10.54 15.08
C LEU A 573 -18.21 -11.32 13.80
N GLN A 574 -16.94 -11.61 13.52
CA GLN A 574 -16.51 -12.47 12.43
C GLN A 574 -17.07 -13.90 12.60
N GLY A 575 -16.96 -14.48 13.79
CA GLY A 575 -17.56 -15.77 14.13
C GLY A 575 -19.08 -15.78 13.95
N LEU A 576 -19.77 -14.72 14.38
CA LEU A 576 -21.21 -14.56 14.21
C LEU A 576 -21.61 -14.52 12.72
N SER A 577 -20.84 -13.84 11.90
CA SER A 577 -21.02 -13.80 10.43
C SER A 577 -20.88 -15.19 9.82
N HIS A 578 -19.88 -15.94 10.23
CA HIS A 578 -19.62 -17.31 9.78
C HIS A 578 -20.75 -18.26 10.22
N GLU A 579 -21.12 -18.26 11.51
CA GLU A 579 -22.20 -19.13 12.04
C GLU A 579 -23.52 -18.97 11.28
N ASN A 580 -23.79 -17.73 10.84
CA ASN A 580 -25.00 -17.40 10.09
C ASN A 580 -24.83 -17.53 8.56
N ALA A 581 -23.67 -17.95 8.06
CA ALA A 581 -23.37 -17.97 6.63
C ALA A 581 -23.81 -16.66 5.95
N ALA A 582 -23.37 -15.52 6.49
CA ALA A 582 -23.87 -14.20 6.09
C ALA A 582 -23.60 -13.87 4.62
N ALA A 583 -22.48 -14.36 4.09
CA ALA A 583 -22.08 -14.30 2.69
C ALA A 583 -21.21 -15.53 2.35
N MET A 584 -20.98 -15.80 1.08
CA MET A 584 -19.88 -16.65 0.65
C MET A 584 -18.62 -15.76 0.62
N TRP A 585 -17.85 -15.80 1.71
CA TRP A 585 -16.59 -15.06 1.83
C TRP A 585 -15.59 -15.61 0.82
N GLY A 586 -15.14 -14.76 -0.06
CA GLY A 586 -14.45 -15.17 -1.27
C GLY A 586 -12.94 -15.11 -1.13
N ILE A 587 -12.36 -14.04 -1.57
CA ILE A 587 -10.92 -13.86 -1.60
C ILE A 587 -10.52 -12.48 -1.07
N GLN A 588 -9.35 -12.43 -0.43
CA GLN A 588 -8.56 -11.22 -0.26
C GLN A 588 -7.44 -11.25 -1.28
N THR A 589 -7.28 -10.19 -2.05
CA THR A 589 -6.15 -10.10 -2.97
C THR A 589 -4.85 -9.82 -2.21
N VAL A 590 -3.77 -10.40 -2.68
CA VAL A 590 -2.40 -10.03 -2.34
C VAL A 590 -1.71 -9.57 -3.61
N PHE A 591 -0.62 -8.83 -3.48
CA PHE A 591 0.12 -8.37 -4.64
C PHE A 591 1.63 -8.43 -4.40
N SER A 592 2.39 -8.28 -5.46
CA SER A 592 3.83 -8.04 -5.38
C SER A 592 4.12 -6.62 -5.87
N ASP A 593 5.00 -5.92 -5.18
CA ASP A 593 5.55 -4.65 -5.64
C ASP A 593 6.95 -4.86 -6.21
N TYR A 594 7.24 -4.24 -7.33
CA TYR A 594 8.51 -4.41 -8.05
C TYR A 594 9.24 -3.08 -8.14
N LEU A 595 10.45 -3.06 -7.61
CA LEU A 595 11.31 -1.88 -7.62
C LEU A 595 12.66 -2.22 -8.27
N ARG A 596 13.31 -1.21 -8.83
CA ARG A 596 14.71 -1.33 -9.26
C ARG A 596 15.60 -1.67 -8.05
N ALA A 597 16.59 -2.53 -8.25
CA ALA A 597 17.45 -3.03 -7.17
C ALA A 597 18.22 -1.93 -6.42
N GLU A 598 18.45 -0.78 -7.08
CA GLU A 598 19.07 0.40 -6.49
C GLU A 598 18.17 1.20 -5.54
N VAL A 599 16.85 0.98 -5.52
CA VAL A 599 15.92 1.65 -4.61
C VAL A 599 16.02 1.03 -3.22
N ARG A 600 16.07 1.86 -2.18
CA ARG A 600 16.20 1.46 -0.77
C ARG A 600 15.16 2.17 0.08
N GLY A 601 14.93 1.67 1.30
CA GLY A 601 14.02 2.28 2.27
C GLY A 601 12.54 1.97 2.03
N TYR A 602 12.21 1.11 1.05
CA TYR A 602 10.84 0.69 0.82
C TYR A 602 10.33 -0.15 2.00
N TYR A 603 9.10 0.10 2.37
CA TYR A 603 8.30 -0.77 3.22
C TYR A 603 6.84 -0.68 2.79
N HIS A 604 6.09 -1.73 3.05
CA HIS A 604 4.64 -1.75 2.85
C HIS A 604 3.93 -1.65 4.19
N ASN A 605 2.96 -0.74 4.27
CA ASN A 605 2.01 -0.69 5.38
C ASN A 605 0.59 -0.70 4.78
N PRO A 606 -0.23 -1.71 5.04
CA PRO A 606 -1.55 -1.83 4.45
C PRO A 606 -2.52 -0.72 4.86
N ALA A 607 -2.25 -0.03 5.97
CA ALA A 607 -3.03 1.13 6.40
C ALA A 607 -2.70 2.42 5.62
N LEU A 608 -1.60 2.42 4.86
CA LEU A 608 -1.21 3.53 3.99
C LEU A 608 -1.62 3.20 2.54
N ILE A 609 -2.35 4.10 1.90
CA ILE A 609 -2.79 3.90 0.51
C ILE A 609 -1.60 3.78 -0.44
N ALA A 610 -0.48 4.43 -0.11
CA ALA A 610 0.75 4.36 -0.86
C ALA A 610 1.99 4.42 0.03
N PRO A 611 3.11 3.79 -0.37
CA PRO A 611 4.36 3.89 0.37
C PRO A 611 4.84 5.35 0.40
N PRO A 612 5.32 5.84 1.56
CA PRO A 612 5.86 7.20 1.65
C PRO A 612 7.21 7.27 0.91
N LEU A 613 7.26 8.03 -0.16
CA LEU A 613 8.48 8.20 -0.96
C LEU A 613 9.57 8.96 -0.20
N TYR A 614 9.21 9.64 0.86
CA TYR A 614 10.14 10.32 1.77
C TYR A 614 11.20 9.39 2.39
N GLU A 615 10.83 8.14 2.65
CA GLU A 615 11.74 7.14 3.23
C GLU A 615 12.64 6.48 2.17
N LEU A 616 12.36 6.71 0.87
CA LEU A 616 13.13 6.11 -0.20
C LEU A 616 14.45 6.85 -0.47
N SER A 617 15.45 6.07 -0.86
CA SER A 617 16.71 6.55 -1.42
C SER A 617 17.15 5.66 -2.58
N LYS A 618 18.17 6.09 -3.32
CA LYS A 618 18.78 5.26 -4.36
C LYS A 618 20.26 5.06 -4.07
N GLY A 619 20.77 3.87 -4.36
CA GLY A 619 22.18 3.53 -4.14
C GLY A 619 22.70 2.57 -5.20
N ALA A 620 23.93 2.10 -5.04
CA ALA A 620 24.48 1.10 -5.93
C ALA A 620 23.75 -0.24 -5.76
N VAL A 621 23.63 -1.00 -6.86
CA VAL A 621 23.04 -2.35 -6.83
C VAL A 621 23.97 -3.27 -6.02
N PRO A 622 23.48 -4.03 -5.04
CA PRO A 622 24.29 -4.99 -4.32
C PRO A 622 24.80 -6.10 -5.24
N THR A 623 26.00 -6.61 -4.95
CA THR A 623 26.61 -7.76 -5.65
C THR A 623 26.74 -8.92 -4.68
N ALA A 624 26.31 -10.13 -5.04
CA ALA A 624 26.44 -11.33 -4.21
C ALA A 624 27.41 -12.35 -4.81
N ARG A 625 28.09 -13.09 -3.95
CA ARG A 625 29.01 -14.19 -4.32
C ARG A 625 28.74 -15.40 -3.44
N ALA A 626 28.58 -16.55 -4.06
CA ALA A 626 28.35 -17.81 -3.34
C ALA A 626 29.54 -18.21 -2.48
N ILE A 627 29.28 -18.64 -1.24
CA ILE A 627 30.24 -19.11 -0.27
C ILE A 627 29.95 -20.57 0.07
N VAL A 628 31.01 -21.39 0.02
CA VAL A 628 30.96 -22.81 0.42
C VAL A 628 31.86 -23.01 1.61
N PRO A 629 31.36 -23.56 2.75
CA PRO A 629 32.15 -23.81 3.96
C PRO A 629 33.33 -24.75 3.68
N GLY A 630 34.45 -24.52 4.38
CA GLY A 630 35.63 -25.33 4.24
C GLY A 630 36.48 -25.05 3.00
N VAL A 631 36.08 -24.13 2.14
CA VAL A 631 36.80 -23.73 0.92
C VAL A 631 37.36 -22.32 1.11
N PRO A 632 38.71 -22.15 1.12
CA PRO A 632 39.28 -20.80 1.09
C PRO A 632 38.84 -20.06 -0.19
N THR A 633 38.36 -18.83 -0.08
CA THR A 633 37.76 -18.10 -1.19
C THR A 633 38.33 -16.67 -1.26
N GLY A 634 38.76 -16.25 -2.45
CA GLY A 634 39.13 -14.86 -2.75
C GLY A 634 38.04 -14.24 -3.64
N LEU A 635 37.61 -13.04 -3.28
CA LEU A 635 36.58 -12.28 -4.01
C LEU A 635 37.03 -10.85 -4.22
N ASP A 636 36.72 -10.30 -5.37
CA ASP A 636 36.89 -8.89 -5.69
C ASP A 636 35.52 -8.23 -5.91
N PHE A 637 35.34 -7.05 -5.31
CA PHE A 637 34.13 -6.22 -5.45
C PHE A 637 34.54 -4.82 -5.95
N ASP A 638 33.91 -4.39 -7.01
CA ASP A 638 34.19 -3.11 -7.66
C ASP A 638 33.27 -2.00 -7.15
N PHE A 639 33.83 -0.81 -6.88
CA PHE A 639 33.07 0.41 -6.67
C PHE A 639 32.93 1.20 -7.99
N ALA A 640 31.85 1.95 -8.11
CA ALA A 640 31.56 2.74 -9.31
C ALA A 640 32.65 3.77 -9.66
N ASN A 641 33.43 4.22 -8.67
CA ASN A 641 34.55 5.21 -8.82
C ASN A 641 35.89 4.56 -9.20
N GLY A 642 35.93 3.23 -9.38
CA GLY A 642 37.13 2.46 -9.73
C GLY A 642 37.93 1.95 -8.53
N ALA A 643 37.48 2.18 -7.29
CA ALA A 643 38.06 1.50 -6.12
C ALA A 643 37.67 0.01 -6.16
N VAL A 644 38.47 -0.86 -5.47
CA VAL A 644 38.24 -2.32 -5.43
C VAL A 644 38.42 -2.83 -4.02
N LEU A 645 37.49 -3.62 -3.51
CA LEU A 645 37.60 -4.36 -2.28
C LEU A 645 37.94 -5.82 -2.57
N GLN A 646 39.11 -6.27 -2.16
CA GLN A 646 39.52 -7.67 -2.19
C GLN A 646 39.22 -8.32 -0.83
N VAL A 647 38.51 -9.44 -0.84
CA VAL A 647 38.14 -10.18 0.35
C VAL A 647 38.79 -11.57 0.30
N SER A 648 39.60 -11.90 1.29
CA SER A 648 40.24 -13.21 1.43
C SER A 648 39.64 -13.95 2.61
N LEU A 649 38.91 -15.02 2.32
CA LEU A 649 38.17 -15.83 3.29
C LEU A 649 38.95 -17.13 3.58
N PRO A 650 39.36 -17.40 4.83
CA PRO A 650 39.94 -18.69 5.20
C PRO A 650 38.86 -19.79 5.21
N ALA A 651 39.27 -21.05 5.17
CA ALA A 651 38.37 -22.20 5.12
C ALA A 651 37.43 -22.29 6.32
N GLY A 652 37.83 -21.77 7.48
CA GLY A 652 37.03 -21.76 8.71
C GLY A 652 36.19 -20.50 8.92
N ALA A 653 36.14 -19.58 7.96
CA ALA A 653 35.36 -18.33 8.11
C ALA A 653 33.86 -18.59 8.26
N PHE A 654 33.32 -19.60 7.57
CA PHE A 654 31.89 -19.93 7.56
C PHE A 654 31.63 -21.38 7.90
N ASN A 655 30.53 -21.62 8.63
CA ASN A 655 30.09 -22.97 9.04
C ASN A 655 28.97 -23.53 8.16
N GLU A 656 28.41 -22.71 7.29
CA GLU A 656 27.25 -23.03 6.42
C GLU A 656 27.37 -22.39 5.03
N THR A 657 26.65 -22.93 4.07
CA THR A 657 26.59 -22.39 2.71
C THR A 657 25.73 -21.15 2.68
N GLY A 658 26.12 -20.14 1.90
CA GLY A 658 25.38 -18.90 1.77
C GLY A 658 25.93 -18.02 0.67
N ALA A 659 25.53 -16.76 0.67
CA ALA A 659 26.06 -15.73 -0.21
C ALA A 659 26.71 -14.60 0.61
N LEU A 660 27.86 -14.10 0.15
CA LEU A 660 28.43 -12.86 0.63
C LEU A 660 27.92 -11.72 -0.26
N VAL A 661 27.16 -10.80 0.33
CA VAL A 661 26.55 -9.66 -0.34
C VAL A 661 27.38 -8.42 -0.03
N PHE A 662 27.82 -7.75 -1.07
CA PHE A 662 28.54 -6.48 -1.01
C PHE A 662 27.64 -5.36 -1.54
N THR A 663 27.46 -4.31 -0.78
CA THR A 663 26.75 -3.11 -1.19
C THR A 663 27.66 -1.91 -1.05
N PRO A 664 28.17 -1.36 -2.17
CA PRO A 664 29.00 -0.13 -2.13
C PRO A 664 28.14 1.11 -1.86
N ASP A 665 28.78 2.17 -1.42
CA ASP A 665 28.20 3.53 -1.31
C ASP A 665 26.92 3.58 -0.43
N THR A 666 26.92 2.81 0.68
CA THR A 666 25.85 2.87 1.68
C THR A 666 25.91 4.22 2.39
N ASP A 667 24.76 4.87 2.51
CA ASP A 667 24.68 6.19 3.16
C ASP A 667 24.99 6.03 4.67
N VAL A 668 25.98 6.78 5.13
CA VAL A 668 26.43 6.76 6.52
C VAL A 668 26.26 8.15 7.09
N ASP A 669 25.12 8.39 7.71
CA ASP A 669 24.72 9.72 8.21
C ASP A 669 25.45 10.16 9.49
N GLU A 670 26.36 9.36 10.05
CA GLU A 670 27.04 9.64 11.31
C GLU A 670 28.42 10.28 11.13
N ARG A 671 28.78 11.15 12.08
CA ARG A 671 30.10 11.77 12.14
C ARG A 671 31.20 10.73 12.35
N ALA A 672 32.34 10.93 11.65
CA ALA A 672 33.52 10.10 11.87
C ALA A 672 33.93 10.10 13.37
N PRO A 673 34.20 8.93 13.96
CA PRO A 673 34.58 8.84 15.37
C PRO A 673 35.95 9.45 15.64
N GLY A 674 36.20 9.88 16.87
CA GLY A 674 37.51 10.27 17.36
C GLY A 674 38.15 11.55 16.76
N GLY A 675 37.37 12.39 16.07
CA GLY A 675 37.87 13.60 15.44
C GLY A 675 38.60 13.37 14.10
N LEU A 676 38.45 12.18 13.53
CA LEU A 676 38.90 11.86 12.18
C LEU A 676 38.00 12.51 11.11
N PHE A 677 38.47 12.54 9.89
CA PHE A 677 37.72 13.01 8.73
C PHE A 677 37.29 11.81 7.90
N ARG A 678 36.10 11.87 7.32
CA ARG A 678 35.55 10.81 6.48
C ARG A 678 36.22 10.78 5.12
N GLY A 679 36.58 9.58 4.63
CA GLY A 679 36.98 9.31 3.25
C GLY A 679 35.78 9.11 2.35
N GLY A 680 36.04 8.94 1.05
CA GLY A 680 35.01 8.75 0.01
C GLY A 680 34.49 7.32 -0.12
N ILE A 681 34.87 6.36 0.74
CA ILE A 681 34.49 4.95 0.64
C ILE A 681 33.70 4.51 1.86
N HIS A 682 32.52 3.98 1.62
CA HIS A 682 31.70 3.25 2.58
C HIS A 682 31.01 2.08 1.87
N PHE A 683 30.79 0.98 2.58
CA PHE A 683 30.16 -0.22 2.02
C PHE A 683 29.64 -1.13 3.13
N ASP A 684 28.69 -1.99 2.77
CA ASP A 684 28.22 -3.08 3.61
C ASP A 684 28.74 -4.41 3.06
N LEU A 685 29.10 -5.32 3.99
CA LEU A 685 29.32 -6.72 3.71
C LEU A 685 28.41 -7.52 4.64
N MET A 686 27.52 -8.31 4.04
CA MET A 686 26.59 -9.20 4.78
C MET A 686 26.79 -10.63 4.33
N PHE A 687 26.66 -11.58 5.26
CA PHE A 687 26.58 -12.98 4.91
C PHE A 687 25.13 -13.48 5.04
N CYS A 688 24.64 -14.13 4.00
CA CYS A 688 23.27 -14.61 3.88
C CYS A 688 23.26 -16.14 3.84
N PRO A 689 23.18 -16.85 5.00
CA PRO A 689 23.07 -18.30 5.03
C PRO A 689 21.71 -18.75 4.49
N GLY A 690 21.70 -19.73 3.57
CA GLY A 690 20.46 -20.27 3.00
C GLY A 690 19.51 -19.21 2.42
N ASN A 691 20.07 -18.14 1.85
CA ASN A 691 19.37 -16.98 1.26
C ASN A 691 18.72 -16.01 2.27
N LYS A 692 19.00 -16.11 3.56
CA LYS A 692 18.57 -15.12 4.56
C LYS A 692 19.78 -14.41 5.17
N CYS A 693 19.86 -13.09 4.98
CA CYS A 693 20.98 -12.30 5.48
C CYS A 693 20.88 -12.05 6.98
N THR A 694 22.03 -11.96 7.65
CA THR A 694 22.13 -11.58 9.06
C THR A 694 23.21 -10.52 9.26
N GLU A 695 22.94 -9.51 10.09
CA GLU A 695 23.87 -8.44 10.43
C GLU A 695 23.88 -8.19 11.95
N PRO A 696 25.05 -8.11 12.61
CA PRO A 696 26.38 -8.52 12.11
C PRO A 696 26.55 -10.04 12.09
N TYR A 697 27.26 -10.58 11.09
CA TYR A 697 27.62 -12.00 11.03
C TYR A 697 29.03 -12.21 11.56
N VAL A 698 29.17 -12.99 12.63
CA VAL A 698 30.48 -13.30 13.28
C VAL A 698 31.14 -14.44 12.54
N LEU A 699 32.37 -14.21 12.08
CA LEU A 699 33.18 -15.21 11.38
C LEU A 699 33.79 -16.26 12.35
N GLY A 700 33.91 -17.50 11.90
CA GLY A 700 34.62 -18.58 12.63
C GLY A 700 36.14 -18.35 12.64
N GLU A 701 36.69 -17.80 11.58
CA GLU A 701 38.08 -17.36 11.45
C GLU A 701 38.12 -15.96 10.82
N THR A 702 39.10 -15.16 11.21
CA THR A 702 39.30 -13.81 10.72
C THR A 702 39.53 -13.79 9.22
N ALA A 703 38.80 -12.92 8.49
CA ALA A 703 39.02 -12.67 7.08
C ALA A 703 39.98 -11.47 6.87
N ASP A 704 40.73 -11.51 5.79
CA ASP A 704 41.62 -10.39 5.40
C ASP A 704 40.95 -9.63 4.24
N LEU A 705 40.74 -8.32 4.43
CA LEU A 705 40.23 -7.39 3.45
C LEU A 705 41.33 -6.47 2.99
N LYS A 706 41.34 -6.14 1.68
CA LYS A 706 42.26 -5.17 1.09
C LYS A 706 41.48 -4.23 0.21
N LEU A 707 41.43 -2.97 0.61
CA LEU A 707 40.79 -1.88 -0.12
C LEU A 707 41.84 -1.16 -1.01
N HIS A 708 41.61 -1.20 -2.31
CA HIS A 708 42.30 -0.35 -3.28
C HIS A 708 41.45 0.90 -3.51
N TYR A 709 41.90 2.04 -2.99
CA TYR A 709 41.20 3.30 -3.06
C TYR A 709 41.72 4.18 -4.19
N THR A 710 40.97 5.22 -4.58
CA THR A 710 41.40 6.23 -5.54
C THR A 710 41.91 7.49 -4.81
N ASP A 711 42.67 8.35 -5.49
CA ASP A 711 43.09 9.63 -4.92
C ASP A 711 41.92 10.53 -4.52
N GLN A 712 40.77 10.35 -5.16
CA GLN A 712 39.56 11.08 -4.82
C GLN A 712 38.99 10.65 -3.47
N ASP A 713 39.05 9.35 -3.14
CA ASP A 713 38.49 8.77 -1.90
C ASP A 713 39.24 9.26 -0.66
N VAL A 714 40.49 9.59 -0.80
CA VAL A 714 41.39 10.04 0.30
C VAL A 714 41.75 11.50 0.20
N ARG A 715 41.07 12.27 -0.63
CA ARG A 715 41.39 13.68 -0.87
C ARG A 715 41.37 14.52 0.41
N GLY A 716 42.55 15.04 0.77
CA GLY A 716 42.74 15.82 2.01
C GLY A 716 43.06 15.00 3.24
N LEU A 717 43.16 13.68 3.13
CA LEU A 717 43.57 12.76 4.20
C LEU A 717 45.07 12.41 4.08
N ILE A 718 45.64 11.95 5.17
CA ILE A 718 47.00 11.42 5.25
C ILE A 718 46.98 9.93 5.02
N GLU A 719 47.47 9.43 3.89
CA GLU A 719 47.35 8.01 3.49
C GLU A 719 47.99 7.04 4.48
N ASP A 720 49.08 7.42 5.16
CA ASP A 720 49.65 6.61 6.25
C ASP A 720 48.80 6.58 7.53
N LYS A 721 47.68 7.33 7.55
CA LYS A 721 46.78 7.52 8.69
C LYS A 721 45.31 7.25 8.32
N LEU A 722 45.10 6.28 7.44
CA LEU A 722 43.78 5.82 7.07
C LEU A 722 43.32 4.69 8.04
N TYR A 723 42.06 4.67 8.35
CA TYR A 723 41.41 3.70 9.26
C TYR A 723 40.09 3.27 8.67
N ILE A 724 39.70 2.00 8.92
CA ILE A 724 38.36 1.49 8.63
C ILE A 724 37.62 1.32 9.95
N PHE A 725 36.44 1.88 10.01
CA PHE A 725 35.52 1.67 11.12
C PHE A 725 34.40 0.74 10.68
N THR A 726 33.95 -0.12 11.59
CA THR A 726 32.84 -1.03 11.39
C THR A 726 31.75 -0.77 12.41
N TRP A 727 30.49 -1.09 12.05
CA TRP A 727 29.34 -0.96 12.92
C TRP A 727 29.14 -2.26 13.71
N ASN A 728 29.22 -2.22 15.03
CA ASN A 728 29.07 -3.41 15.90
C ASN A 728 27.63 -3.61 16.43
N GLY A 729 26.62 -2.98 15.81
CA GLY A 729 25.22 -2.97 16.25
C GLY A 729 24.87 -1.86 17.25
N LYS A 730 25.85 -1.06 17.71
CA LYS A 730 25.65 0.04 18.68
C LYS A 730 26.47 1.29 18.40
N THR A 731 27.68 1.13 17.94
CA THR A 731 28.62 2.23 17.69
C THR A 731 29.64 1.85 16.64
N TRP A 732 30.25 2.86 16.04
CA TRP A 732 31.39 2.69 15.16
C TRP A 732 32.65 2.41 15.95
N VAL A 733 33.35 1.32 15.60
CA VAL A 733 34.63 0.88 16.23
C VAL A 733 35.67 0.67 15.15
N ASP A 734 36.96 0.87 15.49
CA ASP A 734 38.05 0.55 14.57
C ASP A 734 38.08 -0.99 14.35
N VAL A 735 38.12 -1.44 13.09
CA VAL A 735 38.07 -2.86 12.74
C VAL A 735 39.16 -3.69 13.40
N VAL A 736 40.35 -3.10 13.62
CA VAL A 736 41.49 -3.82 14.24
C VAL A 736 41.35 -3.95 15.76
N GLU A 737 40.46 -3.19 16.39
CA GLU A 737 40.16 -3.23 17.82
C GLU A 737 38.93 -4.10 18.15
N ASP A 738 38.07 -4.39 17.18
CA ASP A 738 36.75 -5.01 17.42
C ASP A 738 36.80 -6.53 17.57
N CYS A 739 37.87 -7.19 17.22
CA CYS A 739 37.98 -8.66 17.17
C CYS A 739 38.28 -9.36 18.49
N GLY A 740 38.31 -8.70 19.63
CA GLY A 740 38.35 -9.31 20.97
C GLY A 740 39.61 -10.13 21.29
N GLY A 741 40.77 -9.69 20.85
CA GLY A 741 42.06 -10.35 21.08
C GLY A 741 43.22 -9.36 21.20
N ALA A 742 44.44 -9.79 20.85
CA ALA A 742 45.54 -8.83 20.63
C ALA A 742 45.15 -7.91 19.44
N PRO A 743 45.46 -6.60 19.50
CA PRO A 743 45.16 -5.70 18.41
C PRO A 743 45.72 -6.24 17.11
N LEU A 744 44.85 -6.28 16.08
CA LEU A 744 45.23 -6.61 14.71
C LEU A 744 45.87 -5.37 14.07
N GLU A 745 46.61 -5.53 12.98
CA GLU A 745 47.37 -4.43 12.38
C GLU A 745 46.88 -4.13 10.94
N TYR A 746 46.86 -2.84 10.56
CA TYR A 746 46.66 -2.45 9.20
C TYR A 746 47.93 -2.67 8.37
N THR A 747 47.75 -3.10 7.14
CA THR A 747 48.80 -3.08 6.11
C THR A 747 48.59 -1.89 5.17
N ARG A 748 49.44 -0.89 5.21
CA ARG A 748 49.33 0.33 4.38
C ARG A 748 50.38 0.34 3.27
N ASP A 749 49.93 0.53 2.04
CA ASP A 749 50.79 0.68 0.88
C ASP A 749 50.34 1.89 0.04
N PRO A 750 50.73 3.10 0.44
CA PRO A 750 50.37 4.31 -0.31
C PRO A 750 50.93 4.34 -1.75
N ALA A 751 51.96 3.56 -2.03
CA ALA A 751 52.52 3.49 -3.38
C ALA A 751 51.61 2.77 -4.39
N THR A 752 50.71 1.93 -3.89
CA THR A 752 49.68 1.21 -4.69
C THR A 752 48.25 1.58 -4.29
N ASN A 753 48.10 2.67 -3.52
CA ASN A 753 46.81 3.11 -3.00
C ASN A 753 46.02 1.96 -2.32
N ALA A 754 46.66 1.23 -1.39
CA ALA A 754 46.09 0.06 -0.80
C ALA A 754 46.13 0.07 0.74
N LEU A 755 44.98 -0.32 1.36
CA LEU A 755 44.82 -0.47 2.78
C LEU A 755 44.30 -1.87 3.08
N GLY A 756 45.14 -2.73 3.69
CA GLY A 756 44.75 -4.06 4.17
C GLY A 756 44.35 -4.02 5.64
N PHE A 757 43.32 -4.76 6.00
CA PHE A 757 42.79 -4.86 7.36
C PHE A 757 42.06 -6.19 7.58
N PRO A 758 42.21 -6.79 8.75
CA PRO A 758 41.46 -8.00 9.14
C PRO A 758 40.11 -7.67 9.72
N VAL A 759 39.13 -8.56 9.55
CA VAL A 759 37.79 -8.46 10.13
C VAL A 759 37.37 -9.79 10.75
N CYS A 760 36.60 -9.75 11.84
CA CYS A 760 36.05 -10.90 12.53
C CYS A 760 34.53 -11.01 12.43
N HIS A 761 33.89 -10.02 11.86
CA HIS A 761 32.47 -10.07 11.49
C HIS A 761 32.25 -9.21 10.24
N PHE A 762 31.14 -9.47 9.57
CA PHE A 762 30.65 -8.63 8.48
C PHE A 762 29.52 -7.71 8.96
N SER A 763 29.56 -6.47 8.47
CA SER A 763 28.67 -5.38 8.84
C SER A 763 28.87 -4.22 7.88
N ARG A 764 28.59 -2.98 8.31
CA ARG A 764 28.90 -1.74 7.59
C ARG A 764 30.33 -1.29 7.86
N PHE A 765 30.97 -0.73 6.84
CA PHE A 765 32.35 -0.27 6.90
C PHE A 765 32.47 1.16 6.33
N VAL A 766 33.34 1.96 6.93
CA VAL A 766 33.62 3.32 6.47
C VAL A 766 35.11 3.65 6.58
N LEU A 767 35.66 4.25 5.52
CA LEU A 767 37.02 4.77 5.47
C LEU A 767 37.09 6.14 6.15
N ASN A 768 38.00 6.29 7.09
CA ASN A 768 38.30 7.57 7.75
C ASN A 768 39.80 7.81 7.78
N GLY A 769 40.25 9.05 8.08
CA GLY A 769 41.66 9.37 8.19
C GLY A 769 41.96 10.68 8.93
N GLU A 770 43.23 10.89 9.27
CA GLU A 770 43.70 12.19 9.74
C GLU A 770 43.82 13.15 8.57
N SER A 771 43.52 14.46 8.76
CA SER A 771 43.66 15.47 7.70
C SER A 771 45.00 16.19 7.73
N HIS A 772 45.49 16.56 6.55
CA HIS A 772 46.64 17.45 6.37
C HIS A 772 46.43 18.86 6.95
N THR A 773 45.17 19.29 7.14
CA THR A 773 44.85 20.62 7.64
C THR A 773 44.44 20.54 9.11
N GLN A 774 45.28 21.08 10.01
CA GLN A 774 44.85 21.43 11.36
C GLN A 774 43.85 22.56 11.26
N TYR A 775 42.54 22.29 11.34
CA TYR A 775 41.55 23.33 11.54
C TYR A 775 41.70 23.90 12.96
N LEU A 776 42.29 25.13 13.07
CA LEU A 776 42.12 25.94 14.27
C LEU A 776 40.60 26.21 14.44
N PRO A 777 40.01 25.93 15.61
CA PRO A 777 38.61 26.24 15.85
C PRO A 777 38.44 27.77 15.74
N VAL A 778 37.69 28.21 14.72
CA VAL A 778 37.24 29.60 14.64
C VAL A 778 36.24 29.81 15.74
N LEU A 779 36.67 30.37 16.86
CA LEU A 779 35.82 30.94 17.90
C LEU A 779 34.92 31.99 17.23
N ARG A 780 33.68 31.66 16.89
CA ARG A 780 32.64 32.65 16.64
C ARG A 780 32.30 33.30 17.96
N LYS A 781 32.61 34.62 18.07
CA LYS A 781 32.09 35.52 19.10
C LYS A 781 30.61 35.75 18.93
#